data_e922b59a4d9f1ded180551d7d3590a2f
#
_entry.id   e922b59a4d9f1ded180551d7d3590a2f
#
_cell.length_a   1.000
_cell.length_b   1.000
_cell.length_c   1.000
_cell.angle_alpha   90.00
_cell.angle_beta   90.00
_cell.angle_gamma   90.00
#
_symmetry.space_group_name_H-M   'P 1'
#
loop_
_entity.id
_entity.type
_entity.pdbx_description
1 polymer ?
#
loop_
_entity_poly.entity_id
_entity_poly.type
_entity_poly.pdbx_seq_one_letter_code
_entity_poly.pdbx_strand_id
1 'polypeptide(L)'
;MAKRTTSHANVVIVESPAKAKTIERYLGKGYKVAASMGHVRDLPPKKLGVDVDNDFRPDYEVLGSKKKVVGGLKKAVAGAGDVYMATDLDREGEAIAWHLCQALGLDPESVHRVTFNEITKSAIQEAFAQPGRINMDKVSAQEARRVLDRLVGYKLSPLLWKKIAKGLSAGRVQSVAVRLVVEKERELRAFRPEESWRVTAELARAGQTQTFKAQLAETGGEAFAADNRADAEAVGPWLREAAYMVRSAKRRRAKDRPSPPFITSELQRAAGARLGFSTRKTMTIAQRLYQGMELGGEGSVALITYMRTDSHRVAPSAQAAARDLIRDTCGSDYLPEKPTHYRSKKTAQEAHEAIRPTDVARTPESVAKHLSRDDARLYELIWTRFVASQMTPALWDVTDVDVEAAETSENTKASEPTGRTGLFKARGRVLVFDGYTKVAGVRQAKDEQQLPPLEDGDPLDLKDLDLSQHFSQPPARYTEASLVRRLEELGIGRPSTYASIISTVQDRGYVEQKRNMFLRCTKYPACRYTVPCDLGGHPMGPKVEDERCNACGQKMELKHGKRCLYATDLGEVVTEKLVAHFPRIMDYEFTSHMEDQLDDVEGSRVDWLRVVREFWEPFAEALEHARDEMESAKHQVVEDAGPCPDCGGNLVKRWSRNGPFLGCANFPECKYTRPLGADERPAPKPTEHECEKCGGRMLLRLNRRGEPFLGCENYPKCRNTLPCDADGNPVRPVETDEVCEKCGSPMVVKRGRRGPFLACSAFPKCRSTRPLTEALKKQMGIASKGKAKGGSGGKGGSKAQGKGGGRSRPKAIPTDRTCPDCGSGLVIRSGRRGKFLGCSKYPKCRHTENLPDDLEETAEAEGG
;
A
#
# COMPACT_ATOMS: atom_id res chain seq x y z
N MET A 1 -25.43 55.02 -31.10
CA MET A 1 -24.81 53.65 -31.08
C MET A 1 -24.40 53.34 -29.66
N ALA A 2 -25.21 52.52 -28.97
CA ALA A 2 -24.92 52.09 -27.61
C ALA A 2 -23.76 51.09 -27.64
N LYS A 3 -22.66 51.41 -26.95
CA LYS A 3 -21.58 50.46 -26.69
C LYS A 3 -22.17 49.24 -25.94
N ARG A 4 -22.19 48.07 -26.62
CA ARG A 4 -22.40 46.79 -25.97
C ARG A 4 -21.31 46.66 -24.86
N THR A 5 -21.70 46.82 -23.61
CA THR A 5 -20.88 46.36 -22.49
C THR A 5 -20.76 44.84 -22.59
N THR A 6 -19.62 44.38 -23.07
CA THR A 6 -19.24 42.94 -22.93
C THR A 6 -19.20 42.66 -21.45
N SER A 7 -20.15 41.91 -20.90
CA SER A 7 -20.06 41.39 -19.55
C SER A 7 -18.86 40.48 -19.51
N HIS A 8 -17.82 40.88 -18.79
CA HIS A 8 -16.63 40.03 -18.58
C HIS A 8 -17.06 38.84 -17.72
N ALA A 9 -16.83 37.61 -18.21
CA ALA A 9 -17.10 36.39 -17.45
C ALA A 9 -16.19 36.34 -16.20
N ASN A 10 -16.74 35.90 -15.06
CA ASN A 10 -15.93 35.66 -13.85
C ASN A 10 -14.95 34.53 -14.09
N VAL A 11 -13.76 34.61 -13.50
CA VAL A 11 -12.72 33.55 -13.61
C VAL A 11 -12.58 32.79 -12.33
N VAL A 12 -12.70 31.48 -12.40
CA VAL A 12 -12.50 30.55 -11.29
C VAL A 12 -11.20 29.81 -11.51
N ILE A 13 -10.30 29.84 -10.52
CA ILE A 13 -9.01 29.11 -10.58
C ILE A 13 -9.03 27.96 -9.57
N VAL A 14 -8.75 26.75 -10.07
CA VAL A 14 -8.68 25.49 -9.30
C VAL A 14 -7.32 24.82 -9.49
N GLU A 15 -6.99 23.78 -8.71
CA GLU A 15 -5.70 23.11 -8.82
C GLU A 15 -5.57 22.17 -10.03
N SER A 16 -6.66 21.52 -10.45
CA SER A 16 -6.58 20.45 -11.44
C SER A 16 -7.61 20.59 -12.57
N PRO A 17 -7.28 20.12 -13.79
CA PRO A 17 -8.22 20.13 -14.91
C PRO A 17 -9.47 19.27 -14.69
N ALA A 18 -9.35 18.19 -13.92
CA ALA A 18 -10.50 17.34 -13.60
C ALA A 18 -11.52 18.10 -12.74
N LYS A 19 -11.03 18.78 -11.68
CA LYS A 19 -11.84 19.67 -10.83
C LYS A 19 -12.47 20.81 -11.64
N ALA A 20 -11.68 21.42 -12.56
CA ALA A 20 -12.18 22.47 -13.44
C ALA A 20 -13.39 22.01 -14.26
N LYS A 21 -13.29 20.86 -14.92
CA LYS A 21 -14.35 20.28 -15.75
C LYS A 21 -15.64 20.02 -14.96
N THR A 22 -15.51 19.52 -13.74
CA THR A 22 -16.67 19.22 -12.88
C THR A 22 -17.36 20.51 -12.41
N ILE A 23 -16.59 21.50 -11.94
CA ILE A 23 -17.11 22.77 -11.42
C ILE A 23 -17.73 23.65 -12.52
N GLU A 24 -17.07 23.75 -13.69
CA GLU A 24 -17.56 24.52 -14.83
C GLU A 24 -18.98 24.11 -15.25
N ARG A 25 -19.29 22.79 -15.16
CA ARG A 25 -20.63 22.28 -15.45
C ARG A 25 -21.70 22.77 -14.47
N TYR A 26 -21.33 22.99 -13.21
CA TYR A 26 -22.27 23.42 -12.16
C TYR A 26 -22.49 24.93 -12.10
N LEU A 27 -21.50 25.73 -12.52
CA LEU A 27 -21.55 27.18 -12.48
C LEU A 27 -22.24 27.81 -13.70
N GLY A 28 -22.20 27.15 -14.86
CA GLY A 28 -22.85 27.63 -16.08
C GLY A 28 -22.09 28.76 -16.80
N LYS A 29 -22.77 29.47 -17.72
CA LYS A 29 -22.16 30.38 -18.72
C LYS A 29 -21.52 31.68 -18.17
N GLY A 30 -21.78 32.05 -16.93
CA GLY A 30 -21.24 33.29 -16.31
C GLY A 30 -19.81 33.14 -15.80
N TYR A 31 -19.23 31.93 -15.81
CA TYR A 31 -17.95 31.60 -15.22
C TYR A 31 -17.05 30.89 -16.22
N LYS A 32 -15.75 31.22 -16.19
CA LYS A 32 -14.69 30.54 -16.91
C LYS A 32 -13.79 29.84 -15.90
N VAL A 33 -13.72 28.52 -15.93
CA VAL A 33 -12.90 27.76 -14.97
C VAL A 33 -11.54 27.43 -15.58
N ALA A 34 -10.47 27.73 -14.87
CA ALA A 34 -9.08 27.47 -15.28
C ALA A 34 -8.32 26.68 -14.19
N ALA A 35 -7.30 25.91 -14.58
CA ALA A 35 -6.52 25.10 -13.66
C ALA A 35 -5.08 25.60 -13.55
N SER A 36 -4.56 25.72 -12.30
CA SER A 36 -3.17 26.08 -11.99
C SER A 36 -2.20 24.89 -12.13
N MET A 37 -2.72 23.68 -12.18
CA MET A 37 -1.93 22.44 -12.17
C MET A 37 -1.10 22.27 -10.89
N GLY A 38 -1.63 22.67 -9.73
CA GLY A 38 -0.96 22.68 -8.42
C GLY A 38 -0.18 23.97 -8.16
N HIS A 39 0.84 23.88 -7.30
CA HIS A 39 1.70 25.03 -6.96
C HIS A 39 2.36 25.67 -8.20
N VAL A 40 2.33 26.99 -8.26
CA VAL A 40 2.94 27.78 -9.35
C VAL A 40 4.26 28.44 -8.94
N ARG A 41 4.48 28.67 -7.63
CA ARG A 41 5.70 29.22 -7.03
C ARG A 41 6.26 28.24 -5.98
N ASP A 42 7.56 28.24 -5.80
CA ASP A 42 8.26 27.50 -4.73
C ASP A 42 9.61 28.16 -4.46
N LEU A 43 10.28 27.75 -3.37
CA LEU A 43 11.66 28.14 -3.06
C LEU A 43 12.63 27.63 -4.13
N PRO A 44 13.70 28.39 -4.47
CA PRO A 44 14.66 28.01 -5.49
C PRO A 44 15.26 26.62 -5.24
N PRO A 45 15.38 25.76 -6.26
CA PRO A 45 15.82 24.38 -6.04
C PRO A 45 17.33 24.25 -5.70
N LYS A 46 18.15 25.24 -6.07
CA LYS A 46 19.61 25.20 -5.92
C LYS A 46 20.16 26.11 -4.81
N LYS A 47 19.33 26.90 -4.18
CA LYS A 47 19.70 27.82 -3.07
C LYS A 47 18.85 27.50 -1.85
N LEU A 48 19.24 27.97 -0.68
CA LEU A 48 18.42 27.88 0.52
C LEU A 48 17.08 28.56 0.29
N GLY A 49 17.09 29.77 -0.26
CA GLY A 49 15.90 30.56 -0.58
C GLY A 49 15.12 30.99 0.68
N VAL A 50 15.78 31.00 1.82
CA VAL A 50 15.28 31.49 3.12
C VAL A 50 16.39 32.34 3.71
N ASP A 51 16.08 33.61 4.01
CA ASP A 51 17.00 34.55 4.64
C ASP A 51 16.89 34.39 6.17
N VAL A 52 17.87 33.68 6.75
CA VAL A 52 17.86 33.35 8.18
C VAL A 52 18.19 34.53 9.06
N ASP A 53 18.86 35.55 8.50
CA ASP A 53 19.30 36.74 9.21
C ASP A 53 18.24 37.87 9.17
N ASN A 54 17.23 37.72 8.29
CA ASN A 54 16.14 38.67 8.09
C ASN A 54 14.75 37.95 8.19
N ASP A 55 14.39 37.62 9.42
CA ASP A 55 13.09 37.02 9.78
C ASP A 55 12.68 35.81 8.93
N PHE A 56 13.63 34.97 8.54
CA PHE A 56 13.41 33.78 7.73
C PHE A 56 12.62 34.02 6.44
N ARG A 57 12.73 35.20 5.89
CA ARG A 57 11.99 35.63 4.69
C ARG A 57 12.22 34.66 3.54
N PRO A 58 11.13 34.04 2.99
CA PRO A 58 11.25 33.12 1.88
C PRO A 58 11.36 33.85 0.54
N ASP A 59 12.30 33.42 -0.30
CA ASP A 59 12.49 33.93 -1.67
C ASP A 59 11.79 33.00 -2.67
N TYR A 60 10.50 33.25 -2.93
CA TYR A 60 9.71 32.43 -3.83
C TYR A 60 9.88 32.84 -5.30
N GLU A 61 10.11 31.85 -6.17
CA GLU A 61 10.16 32.03 -7.62
C GLU A 61 9.08 31.25 -8.36
N VAL A 62 8.65 31.74 -9.53
CA VAL A 62 7.74 31.00 -10.41
C VAL A 62 8.47 29.81 -11.00
N LEU A 63 7.96 28.59 -10.76
CA LEU A 63 8.54 27.36 -11.27
C LEU A 63 8.67 27.38 -12.80
N GLY A 64 9.84 27.05 -13.32
CA GLY A 64 10.13 27.06 -14.76
C GLY A 64 9.10 26.27 -15.59
N SER A 65 8.65 25.13 -15.08
CA SER A 65 7.63 24.28 -15.69
C SER A 65 6.22 24.90 -15.68
N LYS A 66 5.99 25.92 -14.86
CA LYS A 66 4.69 26.58 -14.69
C LYS A 66 4.55 27.93 -15.42
N LYS A 67 5.63 28.46 -15.99
CA LYS A 67 5.62 29.76 -16.70
C LYS A 67 4.50 29.86 -17.77
N LYS A 68 4.28 28.78 -18.53
CA LYS A 68 3.20 28.73 -19.54
C LYS A 68 1.81 28.77 -18.91
N VAL A 69 1.62 28.05 -17.80
CA VAL A 69 0.34 28.02 -17.06
C VAL A 69 0.04 29.40 -16.51
N VAL A 70 1.00 29.99 -15.80
CA VAL A 70 0.87 31.35 -15.24
C VAL A 70 0.60 32.39 -16.34
N GLY A 71 1.30 32.30 -17.51
CA GLY A 71 1.01 33.16 -18.64
C GLY A 71 -0.40 33.01 -19.22
N GLY A 72 -0.96 31.77 -19.22
CA GLY A 72 -2.35 31.51 -19.60
C GLY A 72 -3.36 32.08 -18.60
N LEU A 73 -3.07 31.92 -17.29
CA LEU A 73 -3.90 32.46 -16.23
C LEU A 73 -3.89 33.98 -16.21
N LYS A 74 -2.74 34.63 -16.40
CA LYS A 74 -2.63 36.11 -16.53
C LYS A 74 -3.55 36.66 -17.64
N LYS A 75 -3.58 35.98 -18.81
CA LYS A 75 -4.48 36.36 -19.91
C LYS A 75 -5.95 36.16 -19.56
N ALA A 76 -6.24 35.13 -18.76
CA ALA A 76 -7.63 34.83 -18.35
C ALA A 76 -8.16 35.88 -17.38
N VAL A 77 -7.37 36.27 -16.38
CA VAL A 77 -7.77 37.24 -15.35
C VAL A 77 -7.73 38.70 -15.82
N ALA A 78 -6.90 39.04 -16.81
CA ALA A 78 -6.80 40.42 -17.31
C ALA A 78 -8.10 40.98 -17.91
N GLY A 79 -9.07 40.10 -18.26
CA GLY A 79 -10.37 40.50 -18.80
C GLY A 79 -11.53 39.99 -17.94
N ALA A 80 -11.29 39.59 -16.72
CA ALA A 80 -12.30 39.03 -15.81
C ALA A 80 -13.12 40.15 -15.13
N GLY A 81 -14.39 39.83 -14.76
CA GLY A 81 -15.15 40.63 -13.81
C GLY A 81 -14.56 40.40 -12.41
N ASP A 82 -14.91 39.24 -11.81
CA ASP A 82 -14.36 38.82 -10.53
C ASP A 82 -13.46 37.60 -10.69
N VAL A 83 -12.51 37.45 -9.75
CA VAL A 83 -11.61 36.28 -9.69
C VAL A 83 -11.89 35.49 -8.43
N TYR A 84 -12.16 34.19 -8.62
CA TYR A 84 -12.46 33.24 -7.57
C TYR A 84 -11.34 32.21 -7.43
N MET A 85 -10.81 32.04 -6.22
CA MET A 85 -9.84 31.00 -5.87
C MET A 85 -10.58 29.83 -5.23
N ALA A 86 -10.83 28.77 -6.03
CA ALA A 86 -11.57 27.57 -5.61
C ALA A 86 -10.62 26.36 -5.43
N THR A 87 -9.48 26.60 -4.78
CA THR A 87 -8.49 25.59 -4.37
C THR A 87 -9.01 24.77 -3.20
N ASP A 88 -8.35 23.60 -2.88
CA ASP A 88 -8.77 22.73 -1.79
C ASP A 88 -8.86 23.50 -0.46
N LEU A 89 -9.61 22.95 0.49
CA LEU A 89 -9.93 23.66 1.74
C LEU A 89 -8.82 23.60 2.80
N ASP A 90 -7.79 22.74 2.57
CA ASP A 90 -6.65 22.60 3.47
C ASP A 90 -5.63 23.76 3.32
N ARG A 91 -4.68 23.86 4.26
CA ARG A 91 -3.61 24.89 4.24
C ARG A 91 -2.76 24.87 2.95
N GLU A 92 -2.64 23.72 2.28
CA GLU A 92 -1.96 23.60 0.99
C GLU A 92 -2.74 24.34 -0.12
N GLY A 93 -4.08 24.16 -0.16
CA GLY A 93 -4.94 24.88 -1.08
C GLY A 93 -4.97 26.38 -0.82
N GLU A 94 -4.91 26.82 0.45
CA GLU A 94 -4.82 28.22 0.84
C GLU A 94 -3.53 28.86 0.35
N ALA A 95 -2.40 28.19 0.56
CA ALA A 95 -1.10 28.63 0.06
C ALA A 95 -1.05 28.68 -1.48
N ILE A 96 -1.68 27.72 -2.17
CA ILE A 96 -1.78 27.76 -3.64
C ILE A 96 -2.55 29.01 -4.08
N ALA A 97 -3.68 29.33 -3.43
CA ALA A 97 -4.46 30.52 -3.74
C ALA A 97 -3.63 31.80 -3.56
N TRP A 98 -2.95 31.94 -2.44
CA TRP A 98 -2.07 33.08 -2.16
C TRP A 98 -0.90 33.18 -3.16
N HIS A 99 -0.22 32.07 -3.45
CA HIS A 99 0.84 32.04 -4.45
C HIS A 99 0.35 32.41 -5.86
N LEU A 100 -0.89 32.07 -6.19
CA LEU A 100 -1.52 32.47 -7.45
C LEU A 100 -1.73 33.99 -7.50
N CYS A 101 -2.26 34.59 -6.43
CA CYS A 101 -2.40 36.04 -6.35
C CYS A 101 -1.07 36.74 -6.60
N GLN A 102 -0.03 36.33 -5.90
CA GLN A 102 1.33 36.88 -6.06
C GLN A 102 1.88 36.68 -7.49
N ALA A 103 1.69 35.49 -8.08
CA ALA A 103 2.20 35.19 -9.43
C ALA A 103 1.41 35.94 -10.54
N LEU A 104 0.16 36.23 -10.31
CA LEU A 104 -0.74 36.93 -11.26
C LEU A 104 -0.72 38.46 -11.10
N GLY A 105 -0.20 38.97 -9.98
CA GLY A 105 -0.21 40.39 -9.62
C GLY A 105 -1.60 40.85 -9.15
N LEU A 106 -2.33 39.99 -8.45
CA LEU A 106 -3.64 40.27 -7.85
C LEU A 106 -3.44 40.56 -6.36
N ASP A 107 -4.23 41.48 -5.83
CA ASP A 107 -4.31 41.72 -4.40
C ASP A 107 -5.10 40.59 -3.74
N PRO A 108 -4.54 39.87 -2.74
CA PRO A 108 -5.24 38.81 -2.01
C PRO A 108 -6.58 39.24 -1.39
N GLU A 109 -6.71 40.51 -1.00
CA GLU A 109 -7.96 41.06 -0.45
C GLU A 109 -9.03 41.29 -1.53
N SER A 110 -8.64 41.42 -2.80
CA SER A 110 -9.57 41.67 -3.90
C SER A 110 -10.17 40.40 -4.49
N VAL A 111 -9.61 39.22 -4.21
CA VAL A 111 -10.08 37.95 -4.76
C VAL A 111 -11.08 37.27 -3.84
N HIS A 112 -11.98 36.50 -4.42
CA HIS A 112 -12.94 35.71 -3.69
C HIS A 112 -12.37 34.31 -3.41
N ARG A 113 -12.40 33.87 -2.15
CA ARG A 113 -12.02 32.53 -1.74
C ARG A 113 -13.24 31.64 -1.58
N VAL A 114 -13.27 30.51 -2.30
CA VAL A 114 -14.37 29.55 -2.26
C VAL A 114 -13.86 28.19 -1.81
N THR A 115 -14.46 27.64 -0.75
CA THR A 115 -14.10 26.33 -0.20
C THR A 115 -15.34 25.43 -0.10
N PHE A 116 -15.15 24.12 -0.31
CA PHE A 116 -16.22 23.14 -0.21
C PHE A 116 -15.65 21.76 0.13
N ASN A 117 -16.41 20.98 0.92
CA ASN A 117 -16.04 19.61 1.30
C ASN A 117 -16.35 18.57 0.21
N GLU A 118 -17.28 18.90 -0.71
CA GLU A 118 -17.70 18.03 -1.80
C GLU A 118 -17.96 18.82 -3.08
N ILE A 119 -17.78 18.20 -4.22
CA ILE A 119 -18.02 18.83 -5.53
C ILE A 119 -19.38 18.36 -6.04
N THR A 120 -20.44 18.82 -5.38
CA THR A 120 -21.84 18.65 -5.80
C THR A 120 -22.41 19.98 -6.29
N LYS A 121 -23.52 19.95 -7.06
CA LYS A 121 -24.14 21.17 -7.57
C LYS A 121 -24.58 22.09 -6.43
N SER A 122 -25.20 21.54 -5.39
CA SER A 122 -25.67 22.29 -4.23
C SER A 122 -24.53 22.93 -3.44
N ALA A 123 -23.51 22.12 -3.08
CA ALA A 123 -22.36 22.63 -2.33
C ALA A 123 -21.57 23.70 -3.08
N ILE A 124 -21.41 23.55 -4.40
CA ILE A 124 -20.75 24.57 -5.23
C ILE A 124 -21.59 25.85 -5.28
N GLN A 125 -22.89 25.76 -5.52
CA GLN A 125 -23.76 26.95 -5.57
C GLN A 125 -23.81 27.69 -4.23
N GLU A 126 -23.90 26.97 -3.12
CA GLU A 126 -23.86 27.52 -1.78
C GLU A 126 -22.53 28.24 -1.48
N ALA A 127 -21.41 27.57 -1.79
CA ALA A 127 -20.08 28.14 -1.57
C ALA A 127 -19.83 29.41 -2.43
N PHE A 128 -20.37 29.47 -3.65
CA PHE A 128 -20.24 30.67 -4.51
C PHE A 128 -21.22 31.77 -4.14
N ALA A 129 -22.29 31.47 -3.43
CA ALA A 129 -23.20 32.48 -2.88
C ALA A 129 -22.60 33.21 -1.68
N GLN A 130 -21.66 32.60 -0.96
CA GLN A 130 -21.01 33.13 0.23
C GLN A 130 -19.49 33.00 0.16
N PRO A 131 -18.82 33.68 -0.77
CA PRO A 131 -17.39 33.62 -0.89
C PRO A 131 -16.71 34.30 0.30
N GLY A 132 -15.62 33.69 0.80
CA GLY A 132 -14.77 34.28 1.83
C GLY A 132 -13.57 35.02 1.27
N ARG A 133 -12.57 35.20 2.13
CA ARG A 133 -11.23 35.77 1.81
C ARG A 133 -10.17 34.69 2.02
N ILE A 134 -8.97 34.90 1.48
CA ILE A 134 -7.80 34.05 1.73
C ILE A 134 -7.45 34.14 3.22
N ASN A 135 -7.35 32.99 3.89
CA ASN A 135 -6.97 32.92 5.30
C ASN A 135 -5.45 32.96 5.42
N MET A 136 -4.91 34.12 5.85
CA MET A 136 -3.46 34.32 5.95
C MET A 136 -2.81 33.49 7.05
N ASP A 137 -3.52 33.06 8.09
CA ASP A 137 -2.99 32.19 9.14
C ASP A 137 -2.72 30.78 8.60
N LYS A 138 -3.62 30.26 7.74
CA LYS A 138 -3.39 29.02 7.00
C LYS A 138 -2.19 29.16 6.05
N VAL A 139 -2.03 30.28 5.38
CA VAL A 139 -0.87 30.56 4.52
C VAL A 139 0.40 30.57 5.37
N SER A 140 0.42 31.30 6.49
CA SER A 140 1.56 31.39 7.41
C SER A 140 1.95 30.03 8.00
N ALA A 141 0.98 29.19 8.35
CA ALA A 141 1.22 27.81 8.82
C ALA A 141 1.88 26.94 7.75
N GLN A 142 1.47 27.08 6.47
CA GLN A 142 2.10 26.37 5.36
C GLN A 142 3.49 26.92 5.06
N GLU A 143 3.69 28.25 5.10
CA GLU A 143 5.01 28.89 4.93
C GLU A 143 5.99 28.46 6.03
N ALA A 144 5.58 28.51 7.30
CA ALA A 144 6.36 28.02 8.43
C ALA A 144 6.81 26.57 8.19
N ARG A 145 5.89 25.70 7.84
CA ARG A 145 6.20 24.30 7.48
C ARG A 145 7.22 24.22 6.35
N ARG A 146 7.01 25.01 5.28
CA ARG A 146 7.88 25.00 4.10
C ARG A 146 9.29 25.49 4.44
N VAL A 147 9.39 26.52 5.27
CA VAL A 147 10.68 27.07 5.78
C VAL A 147 11.39 26.04 6.63
N LEU A 148 10.72 25.45 7.62
CA LEU A 148 11.29 24.42 8.49
C LEU A 148 11.82 23.21 7.71
N ASP A 149 11.01 22.67 6.78
CA ASP A 149 11.41 21.54 5.95
C ASP A 149 12.59 21.91 5.01
N ARG A 150 12.67 23.17 4.55
CA ARG A 150 13.78 23.68 3.75
C ARG A 150 15.06 23.81 4.58
N LEU A 151 14.99 24.39 5.77
CA LEU A 151 16.14 24.54 6.68
C LEU A 151 16.76 23.18 7.00
N VAL A 152 15.94 22.24 7.45
CA VAL A 152 16.40 20.86 7.77
C VAL A 152 16.97 20.17 6.53
N GLY A 153 16.20 20.11 5.45
CA GLY A 153 16.61 19.37 4.25
C GLY A 153 17.86 19.93 3.58
N TYR A 154 18.00 21.25 3.50
CA TYR A 154 19.10 21.92 2.82
C TYR A 154 20.38 21.95 3.65
N LYS A 155 20.29 22.00 4.99
CA LYS A 155 21.45 22.04 5.89
C LYS A 155 21.95 20.63 6.25
N LEU A 156 21.08 19.66 6.53
CA LEU A 156 21.50 18.29 6.87
C LEU A 156 21.98 17.49 5.67
N SER A 157 21.39 17.66 4.50
CA SER A 157 21.75 16.83 3.34
C SER A 157 23.22 16.96 2.93
N PRO A 158 23.83 18.16 2.85
CA PRO A 158 25.26 18.31 2.59
C PRO A 158 26.15 17.67 3.65
N LEU A 159 25.75 17.71 4.93
CA LEU A 159 26.47 17.05 6.02
C LEU A 159 26.48 15.53 5.79
N LEU A 160 25.34 14.94 5.48
CA LEU A 160 25.25 13.50 5.14
C LEU A 160 26.10 13.17 3.90
N TRP A 161 26.17 14.08 2.91
CA TRP A 161 27.03 13.86 1.74
C TRP A 161 28.52 13.88 2.10
N LYS A 162 28.93 14.77 3.03
CA LYS A 162 30.31 14.86 3.51
C LYS A 162 30.67 13.63 4.35
N LYS A 163 29.76 13.14 5.16
CA LYS A 163 30.04 12.13 6.19
C LYS A 163 29.66 10.68 5.79
N ILE A 164 28.68 10.48 4.89
CA ILE A 164 28.18 9.14 4.51
C ILE A 164 28.29 8.91 3.00
N ALA A 165 27.39 9.51 2.18
CA ALA A 165 27.39 9.34 0.74
C ALA A 165 26.70 10.49 0.00
N LYS A 166 27.16 10.80 -1.21
CA LYS A 166 26.55 11.83 -2.06
C LYS A 166 25.12 11.46 -2.47
N GLY A 167 24.21 12.44 -2.42
CA GLY A 167 22.82 12.29 -2.87
C GLY A 167 21.85 11.85 -1.78
N LEU A 168 22.31 11.68 -0.54
CA LEU A 168 21.44 11.45 0.62
C LEU A 168 20.68 12.72 0.99
N SER A 169 19.52 12.56 1.62
CA SER A 169 18.74 13.69 2.11
C SER A 169 18.04 13.37 3.42
N ALA A 170 18.06 14.32 4.35
CA ALA A 170 17.30 14.26 5.58
C ALA A 170 16.04 15.14 5.47
N GLY A 171 15.08 14.88 6.34
CA GLY A 171 13.88 15.70 6.47
C GLY A 171 13.28 15.50 7.84
N ARG A 172 12.70 16.54 8.41
CA ARG A 172 12.18 16.58 9.78
C ARG A 172 11.29 15.37 10.13
N VAL A 173 10.24 15.13 9.35
CA VAL A 173 9.28 14.05 9.60
C VAL A 173 9.75 12.71 9.01
N GLN A 174 10.38 12.75 7.82
CA GLN A 174 10.81 11.53 7.12
C GLN A 174 11.91 10.78 7.86
N SER A 175 12.86 11.49 8.48
CA SER A 175 13.96 10.86 9.22
C SER A 175 13.43 10.13 10.47
N VAL A 176 12.45 10.71 11.14
CA VAL A 176 11.76 10.11 12.29
C VAL A 176 10.94 8.88 11.85
N ALA A 177 10.30 8.90 10.68
CA ALA A 177 9.62 7.73 10.13
C ALA A 177 10.61 6.58 9.81
N VAL A 178 11.83 6.88 9.33
CA VAL A 178 12.90 5.88 9.15
C VAL A 178 13.34 5.30 10.50
N ARG A 179 13.51 6.16 11.53
CA ARG A 179 13.85 5.74 12.89
C ARG A 179 12.86 4.71 13.43
N LEU A 180 11.55 4.90 13.29
CA LEU A 180 10.53 3.92 13.69
C LEU A 180 10.75 2.55 13.04
N VAL A 181 11.09 2.51 11.77
CA VAL A 181 11.34 1.25 11.05
C VAL A 181 12.66 0.61 11.53
N VAL A 182 13.71 1.40 11.73
CA VAL A 182 15.01 0.92 12.24
C VAL A 182 14.88 0.35 13.66
N GLU A 183 14.20 1.04 14.56
CA GLU A 183 13.96 0.57 15.92
C GLU A 183 13.16 -0.72 15.92
N LYS A 184 12.15 -0.86 15.05
CA LYS A 184 11.40 -2.10 14.88
C LYS A 184 12.28 -3.26 14.38
N GLU A 185 13.21 -3.03 13.48
CA GLU A 185 14.17 -4.07 13.04
C GLU A 185 15.14 -4.45 14.18
N ARG A 186 15.57 -3.49 15.01
CA ARG A 186 16.41 -3.77 16.18
C ARG A 186 15.66 -4.58 17.25
N GLU A 187 14.41 -4.23 17.51
CA GLU A 187 13.52 -4.99 18.42
C GLU A 187 13.35 -6.43 17.93
N LEU A 188 13.13 -6.62 16.63
CA LEU A 188 12.98 -7.94 16.03
C LEU A 188 14.26 -8.78 16.12
N ARG A 189 15.43 -8.19 15.94
CA ARG A 189 16.72 -8.89 16.06
C ARG A 189 17.06 -9.25 17.51
N ALA A 190 16.63 -8.41 18.47
CA ALA A 190 16.83 -8.65 19.90
C ALA A 190 15.82 -9.64 20.49
N PHE A 191 14.73 -9.91 19.79
CA PHE A 191 13.65 -10.77 20.26
C PHE A 191 14.16 -12.20 20.55
N ARG A 192 13.79 -12.73 21.72
CA ARG A 192 14.01 -14.11 22.09
C ARG A 192 12.64 -14.78 22.30
N PRO A 193 12.35 -15.87 21.59
CA PRO A 193 11.09 -16.58 21.78
C PRO A 193 11.08 -17.27 23.14
N GLU A 194 9.96 -17.09 23.85
CA GLU A 194 9.66 -17.77 25.09
C GLU A 194 8.73 -18.93 24.79
N GLU A 195 9.05 -20.10 25.33
CA GLU A 195 8.23 -21.30 25.23
C GLU A 195 7.07 -21.22 26.23
N SER A 196 5.92 -21.71 25.84
CA SER A 196 4.77 -21.92 26.73
C SER A 196 3.93 -23.07 26.22
N TRP A 197 3.25 -23.75 27.11
CA TRP A 197 2.36 -24.86 26.76
C TRP A 197 0.93 -24.55 27.13
N ARG A 198 0.03 -25.04 26.30
CA ARG A 198 -1.40 -24.92 26.53
C ARG A 198 -2.03 -26.28 26.59
N VAL A 199 -2.88 -26.46 27.56
CA VAL A 199 -3.70 -27.69 27.72
C VAL A 199 -5.12 -27.35 27.29
N THR A 200 -5.63 -28.05 26.30
CA THR A 200 -6.97 -27.82 25.71
C THR A 200 -7.74 -29.13 25.78
N ALA A 201 -8.85 -29.12 26.49
CA ALA A 201 -9.79 -30.24 26.53
C ALA A 201 -10.84 -30.09 25.42
N GLU A 202 -11.07 -31.13 24.67
CA GLU A 202 -12.24 -31.27 23.81
C GLU A 202 -13.32 -32.04 24.58
N LEU A 203 -14.41 -31.34 24.88
CA LEU A 203 -15.47 -31.81 25.79
C LEU A 203 -16.78 -31.93 25.05
N ALA A 204 -17.64 -32.88 25.49
CA ALA A 204 -19.02 -32.97 25.05
C ALA A 204 -19.94 -33.07 26.24
N ARG A 205 -21.16 -32.53 26.19
CA ARG A 205 -22.16 -32.80 27.24
C ARG A 205 -22.46 -34.30 27.24
N ALA A 206 -22.56 -34.91 28.42
CA ALA A 206 -22.79 -36.34 28.54
C ALA A 206 -24.00 -36.80 27.68
N GLY A 207 -23.79 -37.83 26.84
CA GLY A 207 -24.76 -38.34 25.93
C GLY A 207 -24.96 -37.54 24.64
N GLN A 208 -24.17 -36.48 24.39
CA GLN A 208 -24.21 -35.67 23.16
C GLN A 208 -22.96 -35.85 22.29
N THR A 209 -23.09 -35.61 20.97
CA THR A 209 -21.99 -35.75 20.03
C THR A 209 -21.31 -34.41 19.70
N GLN A 210 -21.96 -33.28 20.00
CA GLN A 210 -21.41 -31.95 19.74
C GLN A 210 -20.29 -31.64 20.72
N THR A 211 -19.07 -31.48 20.21
CA THR A 211 -17.92 -31.13 21.03
C THR A 211 -17.65 -29.63 21.06
N PHE A 212 -16.95 -29.17 22.07
CA PHE A 212 -16.39 -27.83 22.19
C PHE A 212 -15.03 -27.88 22.87
N LYS A 213 -14.22 -26.83 22.68
CA LYS A 213 -12.87 -26.73 23.23
C LYS A 213 -12.85 -25.80 24.42
N ALA A 214 -12.23 -26.25 25.50
CA ALA A 214 -11.99 -25.48 26.72
C ALA A 214 -10.48 -25.47 27.03
N GLN A 215 -9.93 -24.33 27.41
CA GLN A 215 -8.51 -24.18 27.74
C GLN A 215 -8.33 -24.17 29.25
N LEU A 216 -7.36 -24.93 29.75
CA LEU A 216 -6.98 -24.93 31.15
C LEU A 216 -6.48 -23.52 31.55
N ALA A 217 -7.07 -22.96 32.56
CA ALA A 217 -6.76 -21.62 33.10
C ALA A 217 -6.13 -21.66 34.49
N GLU A 218 -6.57 -22.61 35.33
CA GLU A 218 -6.11 -22.70 36.75
C GLU A 218 -5.95 -24.17 37.13
N THR A 219 -5.01 -24.45 38.05
CA THR A 219 -4.83 -25.74 38.73
C THR A 219 -4.68 -25.49 40.22
N GLY A 220 -5.47 -26.19 41.06
CA GLY A 220 -5.42 -25.99 42.51
C GLY A 220 -5.79 -24.56 42.96
N GLY A 221 -6.51 -23.80 42.12
CA GLY A 221 -6.89 -22.40 42.41
C GLY A 221 -5.85 -21.36 41.97
N GLU A 222 -4.71 -21.79 41.47
CA GLU A 222 -3.67 -20.88 40.94
C GLU A 222 -3.66 -20.89 39.40
N ALA A 223 -3.27 -19.74 38.80
CA ALA A 223 -3.18 -19.64 37.35
C ALA A 223 -2.22 -20.68 36.75
N PHE A 224 -2.70 -21.45 35.80
CA PHE A 224 -1.88 -22.47 35.14
C PHE A 224 -0.88 -21.80 34.18
N ALA A 225 0.41 -22.06 34.45
CA ALA A 225 1.51 -21.70 33.59
C ALA A 225 2.42 -22.93 33.40
N ALA A 226 2.77 -23.22 32.15
CA ALA A 226 3.72 -24.28 31.80
C ALA A 226 4.72 -23.72 30.79
N ASP A 227 5.94 -23.52 31.24
CA ASP A 227 7.02 -22.92 30.43
C ASP A 227 7.86 -23.97 29.72
N ASN A 228 7.59 -25.25 30.00
CA ASN A 228 8.27 -26.38 29.37
C ASN A 228 7.34 -27.60 29.23
N ARG A 229 7.79 -28.57 28.52
CA ARG A 229 7.04 -29.81 28.24
C ARG A 229 6.74 -30.63 29.53
N ALA A 230 7.69 -30.69 30.46
CA ALA A 230 7.52 -31.47 31.67
C ALA A 230 6.38 -30.93 32.54
N ASP A 231 6.25 -29.61 32.66
CA ASP A 231 5.17 -28.97 33.44
C ASP A 231 3.80 -29.25 32.80
N ALA A 232 3.72 -29.23 31.46
CA ALA A 232 2.49 -29.59 30.78
C ALA A 232 2.14 -31.06 30.88
N GLU A 233 3.13 -31.96 30.78
CA GLU A 233 2.94 -33.40 30.91
C GLU A 233 2.61 -33.83 32.36
N ALA A 234 3.02 -33.08 33.37
CA ALA A 234 2.72 -33.36 34.76
C ALA A 234 1.22 -33.29 35.08
N VAL A 235 0.47 -32.44 34.38
CA VAL A 235 -0.99 -32.30 34.54
C VAL A 235 -1.80 -33.25 33.65
N GLY A 236 -1.20 -33.74 32.53
CA GLY A 236 -1.88 -34.52 31.50
C GLY A 236 -2.53 -35.82 32.05
N PRO A 237 -1.82 -36.68 32.83
CA PRO A 237 -2.36 -37.96 33.29
C PRO A 237 -3.63 -37.83 34.11
N TRP A 238 -3.59 -37.04 35.19
CA TRP A 238 -4.76 -36.87 36.06
C TRP A 238 -5.94 -36.17 35.40
N LEU A 239 -5.67 -35.21 34.48
CA LEU A 239 -6.73 -34.54 33.69
C LEU A 239 -7.43 -35.50 32.73
N ARG A 240 -6.78 -36.57 32.27
CA ARG A 240 -7.42 -37.57 31.40
C ARG A 240 -8.39 -38.47 32.19
N GLU A 241 -8.17 -38.62 33.48
CA GLU A 241 -8.96 -39.45 34.39
C GLU A 241 -9.95 -38.61 35.23
N ALA A 242 -9.85 -37.26 35.15
CA ALA A 242 -10.69 -36.36 35.93
C ALA A 242 -12.16 -36.41 35.49
N ALA A 243 -13.06 -36.18 36.43
CA ALA A 243 -14.47 -35.91 36.16
C ALA A 243 -14.64 -34.43 35.75
N TYR A 244 -15.34 -34.20 34.66
CA TYR A 244 -15.58 -32.85 34.15
C TYR A 244 -17.03 -32.43 34.38
N MET A 245 -17.23 -31.21 34.89
CA MET A 245 -18.55 -30.65 35.16
C MET A 245 -18.59 -29.17 34.85
N VAL A 246 -19.71 -28.67 34.34
CA VAL A 246 -19.91 -27.22 34.17
C VAL A 246 -20.06 -26.56 35.54
N ARG A 247 -19.07 -25.76 35.90
CA ARG A 247 -19.08 -24.97 37.15
C ARG A 247 -19.98 -23.74 37.03
N SER A 248 -19.90 -23.05 35.85
CA SER A 248 -20.78 -21.92 35.55
C SER A 248 -20.93 -21.71 34.05
N ALA A 249 -22.13 -21.39 33.61
CA ALA A 249 -22.45 -21.04 32.22
C ALA A 249 -23.15 -19.67 32.17
N LYS A 250 -22.36 -18.61 31.91
CA LYS A 250 -22.84 -17.23 31.90
C LYS A 250 -23.17 -16.77 30.48
N ARG A 251 -24.43 -16.48 30.24
CA ARG A 251 -24.90 -15.94 28.95
C ARG A 251 -25.13 -14.44 29.08
N ARG A 252 -24.64 -13.70 28.07
CA ARG A 252 -24.84 -12.25 27.99
C ARG A 252 -25.02 -11.80 26.57
N ARG A 253 -25.83 -10.78 26.36
CA ARG A 253 -25.95 -10.13 25.07
C ARG A 253 -24.89 -9.07 24.89
N ALA A 254 -24.05 -9.21 23.87
CA ALA A 254 -23.01 -8.26 23.51
C ALA A 254 -23.43 -7.48 22.26
N LYS A 255 -23.18 -6.16 22.28
CA LYS A 255 -23.39 -5.26 21.14
C LYS A 255 -22.07 -5.02 20.42
N ASP A 256 -21.97 -5.39 19.15
CA ASP A 256 -20.85 -5.04 18.27
C ASP A 256 -21.23 -3.80 17.46
N ARG A 257 -20.58 -2.67 17.76
CA ARG A 257 -20.89 -1.37 17.15
C ARG A 257 -20.16 -1.16 15.84
N PRO A 258 -20.81 -0.49 14.85
CA PRO A 258 -20.13 -0.12 13.62
C PRO A 258 -18.99 0.86 13.89
N SER A 259 -17.96 0.74 13.08
CA SER A 259 -16.85 1.70 13.10
C SER A 259 -17.27 3.03 12.47
N PRO A 260 -16.68 4.19 12.87
CA PRO A 260 -16.98 5.51 12.30
C PRO A 260 -16.69 5.56 10.79
N PRO A 261 -17.24 6.56 10.06
CA PRO A 261 -16.84 6.86 8.69
C PRO A 261 -15.34 7.11 8.60
N PHE A 262 -14.74 6.92 7.43
CA PHE A 262 -13.30 7.02 7.28
C PHE A 262 -12.75 8.43 7.46
N ILE A 263 -11.63 8.52 8.17
CA ILE A 263 -10.63 9.58 8.03
C ILE A 263 -9.50 9.07 7.11
N THR A 264 -8.59 9.96 6.70
CA THR A 264 -7.51 9.62 5.74
C THR A 264 -6.66 8.42 6.15
N SER A 265 -6.18 8.39 7.38
CA SER A 265 -5.35 7.31 7.90
C SER A 265 -6.08 5.96 7.92
N GLU A 266 -7.35 5.97 8.34
CA GLU A 266 -8.18 4.76 8.38
C GLU A 266 -8.50 4.23 6.98
N LEU A 267 -8.79 5.11 6.01
CA LEU A 267 -8.97 4.72 4.62
C LEU A 267 -7.72 4.06 4.05
N GLN A 268 -6.54 4.64 4.29
CA GLN A 268 -5.27 4.06 3.86
C GLN A 268 -5.04 2.68 4.49
N ARG A 269 -5.32 2.52 5.79
CA ARG A 269 -5.23 1.25 6.50
C ARG A 269 -6.18 0.20 5.96
N ALA A 270 -7.45 0.56 5.79
CA ALA A 270 -8.48 -0.35 5.29
C ALA A 270 -8.22 -0.78 3.84
N ALA A 271 -7.82 0.16 2.97
CA ALA A 271 -7.44 -0.12 1.60
C ALA A 271 -6.18 -1.00 1.51
N GLY A 272 -5.19 -0.76 2.37
CA GLY A 272 -4.00 -1.62 2.49
C GLY A 272 -4.34 -3.04 2.91
N ALA A 273 -5.16 -3.19 3.95
CA ALA A 273 -5.52 -4.49 4.53
C ALA A 273 -6.49 -5.30 3.65
N ARG A 274 -7.53 -4.66 3.08
CA ARG A 274 -8.59 -5.35 2.34
C ARG A 274 -8.35 -5.43 0.83
N LEU A 275 -7.75 -4.38 0.25
CA LEU A 275 -7.57 -4.26 -1.21
C LEU A 275 -6.12 -4.52 -1.64
N GLY A 276 -5.16 -4.49 -0.72
CA GLY A 276 -3.73 -4.60 -1.00
C GLY A 276 -3.15 -3.37 -1.70
N PHE A 277 -3.78 -2.20 -1.52
CA PHE A 277 -3.31 -0.95 -2.12
C PHE A 277 -2.22 -0.32 -1.26
N SER A 278 -1.24 0.32 -1.91
CA SER A 278 -0.30 1.20 -1.21
C SER A 278 -1.00 2.50 -0.80
N THR A 279 -0.44 3.20 0.20
CA THR A 279 -0.95 4.51 0.63
C THR A 279 -1.02 5.50 -0.52
N ARG A 280 0.04 5.57 -1.35
CA ARG A 280 0.08 6.41 -2.56
C ARG A 280 -1.02 6.04 -3.56
N LYS A 281 -1.24 4.75 -3.84
CA LYS A 281 -2.30 4.30 -4.74
C LYS A 281 -3.68 4.65 -4.20
N THR A 282 -3.92 4.45 -2.91
CA THR A 282 -5.17 4.79 -2.25
C THR A 282 -5.49 6.27 -2.41
N MET A 283 -4.54 7.16 -2.09
CA MET A 283 -4.74 8.61 -2.22
C MET A 283 -4.91 9.06 -3.67
N THR A 284 -4.18 8.45 -4.61
CA THR A 284 -4.37 8.75 -6.05
C THR A 284 -5.78 8.40 -6.54
N ILE A 285 -6.33 7.29 -6.07
CA ILE A 285 -7.70 6.89 -6.43
C ILE A 285 -8.72 7.78 -5.73
N ALA A 286 -8.56 8.04 -4.43
CA ALA A 286 -9.44 8.93 -3.67
C ALA A 286 -9.50 10.33 -4.28
N GLN A 287 -8.36 10.89 -4.71
CA GLN A 287 -8.28 12.16 -5.41
C GLN A 287 -9.12 12.17 -6.70
N ARG A 288 -9.08 11.09 -7.49
CA ARG A 288 -9.91 10.99 -8.71
C ARG A 288 -11.40 10.92 -8.38
N LEU A 289 -11.77 10.10 -7.39
CA LEU A 289 -13.16 9.98 -6.94
C LEU A 289 -13.73 11.32 -6.43
N TYR A 290 -12.91 12.11 -5.75
CA TYR A 290 -13.27 13.46 -5.29
C TYR A 290 -13.38 14.46 -6.44
N GLN A 291 -12.42 14.49 -7.37
CA GLN A 291 -12.36 15.50 -8.44
C GLN A 291 -13.42 15.29 -9.53
N GLY A 292 -13.90 14.05 -9.68
CA GLY A 292 -14.94 13.69 -10.62
C GLY A 292 -14.57 12.55 -11.56
N MET A 293 -15.54 11.67 -11.76
CA MET A 293 -15.46 10.48 -12.62
C MET A 293 -16.52 10.58 -13.71
N GLU A 294 -16.19 10.16 -14.93
CA GLU A 294 -17.15 10.17 -16.04
C GLU A 294 -18.19 9.04 -15.84
N LEU A 295 -19.43 9.41 -15.59
CA LEU A 295 -20.57 8.50 -15.39
C LEU A 295 -21.49 8.42 -16.62
N GLY A 296 -20.94 8.31 -17.81
CA GLY A 296 -21.71 8.21 -19.05
C GLY A 296 -22.45 9.51 -19.38
N GLY A 297 -23.78 9.46 -19.54
CA GLY A 297 -24.61 10.62 -19.88
C GLY A 297 -24.65 11.72 -18.81
N GLU A 298 -24.27 11.40 -17.57
CA GLU A 298 -24.21 12.39 -16.47
C GLU A 298 -22.93 13.24 -16.51
N GLY A 299 -21.93 12.86 -17.35
CA GLY A 299 -20.63 13.53 -17.41
C GLY A 299 -19.78 13.35 -16.17
N SER A 300 -18.93 14.33 -15.83
CA SER A 300 -18.02 14.26 -14.69
C SER A 300 -18.77 14.48 -13.36
N VAL A 301 -18.73 13.49 -12.45
CA VAL A 301 -19.40 13.51 -11.15
C VAL A 301 -18.39 13.16 -10.06
N ALA A 302 -18.28 13.98 -9.02
CA ALA A 302 -17.53 13.67 -7.82
C ALA A 302 -18.30 12.62 -7.00
N LEU A 303 -17.62 11.57 -6.57
CA LEU A 303 -18.24 10.44 -5.89
C LEU A 303 -18.02 10.41 -4.39
N ILE A 304 -17.01 11.11 -3.89
CA ILE A 304 -16.71 11.17 -2.45
C ILE A 304 -16.43 12.62 -2.02
N THR A 305 -16.53 12.85 -0.71
CA THR A 305 -16.10 14.08 -0.04
C THR A 305 -14.57 14.21 -0.06
N TYR A 306 -14.05 15.36 0.38
CA TYR A 306 -12.62 15.63 0.45
C TYR A 306 -11.86 14.55 1.25
N MET A 307 -10.85 13.97 0.64
CA MET A 307 -10.18 12.77 1.16
C MET A 307 -9.04 13.04 2.15
N ARG A 308 -8.64 14.29 2.35
CA ARG A 308 -7.62 14.66 3.34
C ARG A 308 -8.31 15.25 4.56
N THR A 309 -8.72 14.41 5.48
CA THR A 309 -9.47 14.77 6.68
C THR A 309 -9.07 13.90 7.87
N ASP A 310 -9.14 14.47 9.05
CA ASP A 310 -9.01 13.81 10.35
C ASP A 310 -10.33 13.85 11.15
N SER A 311 -11.41 14.35 10.51
CA SER A 311 -12.73 14.49 11.11
C SER A 311 -13.65 13.32 10.77
N HIS A 312 -14.39 12.83 11.77
CA HIS A 312 -15.48 11.86 11.61
C HIS A 312 -16.86 12.52 11.45
N ARG A 313 -16.92 13.85 11.40
CA ARG A 313 -18.17 14.61 11.25
C ARG A 313 -18.86 14.26 9.94
N VAL A 314 -20.19 14.17 9.99
CA VAL A 314 -21.03 13.91 8.81
C VAL A 314 -22.06 15.04 8.72
N ALA A 315 -22.24 15.61 7.54
CA ALA A 315 -23.28 16.61 7.30
C ALA A 315 -24.68 16.04 7.60
N PRO A 316 -25.58 16.82 8.24
CA PRO A 316 -26.92 16.37 8.58
C PRO A 316 -27.72 15.86 7.37
N SER A 317 -27.58 16.50 6.21
CA SER A 317 -28.23 16.10 4.95
C SER A 317 -27.77 14.70 4.47
N ALA A 318 -26.45 14.44 4.52
CA ALA A 318 -25.90 13.14 4.15
C ALA A 318 -26.30 12.04 5.14
N GLN A 319 -26.41 12.38 6.44
CA GLN A 319 -26.89 11.49 7.47
C GLN A 319 -28.37 11.13 7.26
N ALA A 320 -29.22 12.10 6.94
CA ALA A 320 -30.62 11.88 6.62
C ALA A 320 -30.77 10.97 5.39
N ALA A 321 -30.04 11.26 4.29
CA ALA A 321 -30.09 10.45 3.09
C ALA A 321 -29.63 9.00 3.32
N ALA A 322 -28.59 8.79 4.17
CA ALA A 322 -28.15 7.44 4.54
C ALA A 322 -29.22 6.70 5.36
N ARG A 323 -29.91 7.39 6.27
CA ARG A 323 -30.98 6.83 7.08
C ARG A 323 -32.18 6.41 6.23
N ASP A 324 -32.55 7.21 5.23
CA ASP A 324 -33.63 6.88 4.29
C ASP A 324 -33.25 5.65 3.46
N LEU A 325 -32.03 5.61 2.90
CA LEU A 325 -31.52 4.44 2.18
C LEU A 325 -31.57 3.17 3.05
N ILE A 326 -31.12 3.23 4.31
CA ILE A 326 -31.13 2.07 5.22
C ILE A 326 -32.55 1.60 5.48
N ARG A 327 -33.50 2.53 5.72
CA ARG A 327 -34.91 2.21 5.91
C ARG A 327 -35.50 1.47 4.70
N ASP A 328 -35.24 2.01 3.51
CA ASP A 328 -35.82 1.49 2.27
C ASP A 328 -35.21 0.15 1.84
N THR A 329 -33.91 -0.07 2.09
CA THR A 329 -33.19 -1.27 1.62
C THR A 329 -33.04 -2.38 2.66
N CYS A 330 -32.96 -2.02 3.94
CA CYS A 330 -32.70 -2.96 5.04
C CYS A 330 -33.90 -3.11 5.98
N GLY A 331 -34.73 -2.09 6.15
CA GLY A 331 -35.85 -2.04 7.08
C GLY A 331 -35.58 -1.20 8.33
N SER A 332 -36.65 -0.92 9.08
CA SER A 332 -36.63 -0.07 10.28
C SER A 332 -35.71 -0.57 11.40
N ASP A 333 -35.60 -1.90 11.56
CA ASP A 333 -34.84 -2.53 12.64
C ASP A 333 -33.32 -2.27 12.52
N TYR A 334 -32.86 -1.98 11.31
CA TYR A 334 -31.46 -1.64 11.01
C TYR A 334 -31.14 -0.17 11.23
N LEU A 335 -32.14 0.63 11.62
CA LEU A 335 -32.00 2.05 11.79
C LEU A 335 -32.00 2.43 13.29
N PRO A 336 -30.92 3.02 13.82
CA PRO A 336 -30.91 3.50 15.20
C PRO A 336 -32.01 4.57 15.39
N GLU A 337 -32.64 4.59 16.57
CA GLU A 337 -33.68 5.57 16.92
C GLU A 337 -33.19 7.01 16.69
N LYS A 338 -31.96 7.31 17.16
CA LYS A 338 -31.30 8.61 16.96
C LYS A 338 -30.17 8.51 15.95
N PRO A 339 -29.90 9.57 15.15
CA PRO A 339 -28.75 9.64 14.28
C PRO A 339 -27.45 9.38 15.04
N THR A 340 -26.56 8.56 14.45
CA THR A 340 -25.29 8.20 15.07
C THR A 340 -24.26 9.30 14.84
N HIS A 341 -23.74 9.88 15.92
CA HIS A 341 -22.67 10.87 15.88
C HIS A 341 -21.36 10.27 16.39
N TYR A 342 -20.28 10.55 15.70
CA TYR A 342 -18.93 10.13 16.09
C TYR A 342 -18.12 11.35 16.52
N ARG A 343 -17.40 11.22 17.62
CA ARG A 343 -16.50 12.27 18.10
C ARG A 343 -15.24 12.30 17.27
N SER A 344 -14.89 13.49 16.80
CA SER A 344 -13.57 13.76 16.24
C SER A 344 -12.57 14.09 17.35
N LYS A 345 -11.28 14.01 17.07
CA LYS A 345 -10.23 14.49 18.00
C LYS A 345 -10.42 15.99 18.23
N LYS A 346 -10.05 16.51 19.41
CA LYS A 346 -10.15 17.97 19.71
C LYS A 346 -9.32 18.82 18.76
N THR A 347 -8.29 18.27 18.16
CA THR A 347 -7.40 18.91 17.18
C THR A 347 -7.91 18.80 15.74
N ALA A 348 -9.03 18.10 15.50
CA ALA A 348 -9.59 17.99 14.15
C ALA A 348 -10.16 19.33 13.70
N GLN A 349 -9.87 19.71 12.47
CA GLN A 349 -10.40 20.95 11.89
C GLN A 349 -11.92 20.86 11.76
N GLU A 350 -12.66 21.78 12.42
CA GLU A 350 -14.13 21.76 12.48
C GLU A 350 -14.79 21.83 11.10
N ALA A 351 -14.16 22.48 10.13
CA ALA A 351 -14.65 22.62 8.76
C ALA A 351 -14.64 21.31 7.95
N HIS A 352 -13.88 20.28 8.40
CA HIS A 352 -13.73 19.03 7.66
C HIS A 352 -14.86 18.04 7.96
N GLU A 353 -15.22 17.26 6.94
CA GLU A 353 -16.10 16.10 7.05
C GLU A 353 -15.32 14.80 6.87
N ALA A 354 -15.92 13.69 7.32
CA ALA A 354 -15.45 12.33 7.05
C ALA A 354 -15.48 12.01 5.54
N ILE A 355 -14.66 11.05 5.13
CA ILE A 355 -14.68 10.53 3.76
C ILE A 355 -15.92 9.66 3.57
N ARG A 356 -16.85 10.14 2.79
CA ARG A 356 -18.14 9.51 2.50
C ARG A 356 -18.55 9.66 1.03
N PRO A 357 -19.52 8.88 0.53
CA PRO A 357 -20.15 9.18 -0.76
C PRO A 357 -20.79 10.59 -0.75
N THR A 358 -20.72 11.29 -1.87
CA THR A 358 -21.46 12.55 -2.07
C THR A 358 -22.97 12.31 -2.16
N ASP A 359 -23.34 11.14 -2.68
CA ASP A 359 -24.70 10.67 -2.83
C ASP A 359 -24.77 9.16 -2.52
N VAL A 360 -25.46 8.78 -1.45
CA VAL A 360 -25.57 7.37 -1.02
C VAL A 360 -26.42 6.50 -1.96
N ALA A 361 -27.32 7.14 -2.74
CA ALA A 361 -28.14 6.44 -3.73
C ALA A 361 -27.29 5.88 -4.89
N ARG A 362 -26.07 6.38 -5.07
CA ARG A 362 -25.08 5.84 -6.02
C ARG A 362 -24.39 4.63 -5.41
N THR A 363 -25.11 3.48 -5.43
CA THR A 363 -24.55 2.24 -4.90
C THR A 363 -23.31 1.81 -5.68
N PRO A 364 -22.40 1.02 -5.08
CA PRO A 364 -21.22 0.49 -5.76
C PRO A 364 -21.55 -0.20 -7.09
N GLU A 365 -22.63 -0.94 -7.16
CA GLU A 365 -23.09 -1.66 -8.36
C GLU A 365 -23.51 -0.69 -9.47
N SER A 366 -24.21 0.40 -9.11
CA SER A 366 -24.71 1.38 -10.07
C SER A 366 -23.59 2.11 -10.81
N VAL A 367 -22.47 2.39 -10.13
CA VAL A 367 -21.32 3.13 -10.69
C VAL A 367 -20.22 2.23 -11.24
N ALA A 368 -20.19 0.94 -10.87
CA ALA A 368 -19.09 0.01 -11.21
C ALA A 368 -18.81 -0.06 -12.72
N LYS A 369 -19.84 0.03 -13.57
CA LYS A 369 -19.70 -0.01 -15.04
C LYS A 369 -18.93 1.16 -15.63
N HIS A 370 -18.85 2.28 -14.91
CA HIS A 370 -18.16 3.49 -15.33
C HIS A 370 -16.77 3.63 -14.73
N LEU A 371 -16.45 2.85 -13.70
CA LEU A 371 -15.21 2.93 -12.95
C LEU A 371 -14.21 1.85 -13.39
N SER A 372 -12.91 2.15 -13.22
CA SER A 372 -11.92 1.09 -13.26
C SER A 372 -12.13 0.13 -12.10
N ARG A 373 -11.63 -1.12 -12.22
CA ARG A 373 -11.74 -2.12 -11.15
C ARG A 373 -11.21 -1.61 -9.80
N ASP A 374 -10.13 -0.85 -9.80
CA ASP A 374 -9.51 -0.36 -8.57
C ASP A 374 -10.29 0.83 -8.00
N ASP A 375 -10.81 1.73 -8.85
CA ASP A 375 -11.65 2.85 -8.44
C ASP A 375 -12.96 2.33 -7.83
N ALA A 376 -13.62 1.35 -8.46
CA ALA A 376 -14.85 0.73 -7.96
C ALA A 376 -14.64 0.08 -6.59
N ARG A 377 -13.54 -0.66 -6.38
CA ARG A 377 -13.25 -1.32 -5.10
C ARG A 377 -12.99 -0.32 -3.96
N LEU A 378 -12.34 0.82 -4.25
CA LEU A 378 -12.12 1.84 -3.23
C LEU A 378 -13.44 2.56 -2.91
N TYR A 379 -14.25 2.86 -3.92
CA TYR A 379 -15.56 3.45 -3.72
C TYR A 379 -16.49 2.54 -2.90
N GLU A 380 -16.57 1.25 -3.23
CA GLU A 380 -17.28 0.23 -2.47
C GLU A 380 -16.85 0.18 -1.00
N LEU A 381 -15.54 0.25 -0.74
CA LEU A 381 -15.01 0.28 0.62
C LEU A 381 -15.48 1.50 1.41
N ILE A 382 -15.50 2.68 0.77
CA ILE A 382 -15.94 3.95 1.38
C ILE A 382 -17.46 3.93 1.60
N TRP A 383 -18.23 3.55 0.59
CA TRP A 383 -19.68 3.50 0.64
C TRP A 383 -20.17 2.52 1.72
N THR A 384 -19.67 1.29 1.71
CA THR A 384 -19.97 0.26 2.71
C THR A 384 -19.70 0.73 4.13
N ARG A 385 -18.54 1.39 4.34
CA ARG A 385 -18.17 1.89 5.67
C ARG A 385 -19.10 3.01 6.13
N PHE A 386 -19.44 3.91 5.24
CA PHE A 386 -20.33 5.04 5.56
C PHE A 386 -21.73 4.56 5.90
N VAL A 387 -22.36 3.75 5.05
CA VAL A 387 -23.71 3.23 5.30
C VAL A 387 -23.73 2.41 6.60
N ALA A 388 -22.78 1.47 6.77
CA ALA A 388 -22.66 0.66 7.99
C ALA A 388 -22.54 1.52 9.25
N SER A 389 -21.85 2.66 9.19
CA SER A 389 -21.67 3.57 10.33
C SER A 389 -22.98 4.19 10.83
N GLN A 390 -24.00 4.24 9.99
CA GLN A 390 -25.32 4.80 10.32
C GLN A 390 -26.36 3.73 10.71
N MET A 391 -25.94 2.45 10.78
CA MET A 391 -26.81 1.31 11.10
C MET A 391 -26.74 0.93 12.58
N THR A 392 -27.72 0.11 13.02
CA THR A 392 -27.76 -0.49 14.36
C THR A 392 -26.59 -1.44 14.58
N PRO A 393 -26.12 -1.61 15.84
CA PRO A 393 -25.11 -2.61 16.21
C PRO A 393 -25.57 -4.03 15.86
N ALA A 394 -24.62 -4.91 15.55
CA ALA A 394 -24.86 -6.35 15.55
C ALA A 394 -24.98 -6.86 17.00
N LEU A 395 -25.88 -7.82 17.22
CA LEU A 395 -26.14 -8.42 18.52
C LEU A 395 -25.64 -9.86 18.54
N TRP A 396 -24.88 -10.19 19.57
CA TRP A 396 -24.32 -11.51 19.77
C TRP A 396 -24.73 -12.04 21.12
N ASP A 397 -25.19 -13.28 21.19
CA ASP A 397 -25.26 -14.00 22.44
C ASP A 397 -23.89 -14.64 22.68
N VAL A 398 -23.22 -14.19 23.73
CA VAL A 398 -21.92 -14.69 24.18
C VAL A 398 -22.14 -15.57 25.40
N THR A 399 -21.63 -16.79 25.33
CA THR A 399 -21.62 -17.74 26.43
C THR A 399 -20.18 -17.92 26.90
N ASP A 400 -19.93 -17.60 28.16
CA ASP A 400 -18.67 -17.90 28.88
C ASP A 400 -18.94 -19.08 29.77
N VAL A 401 -18.17 -20.15 29.67
CA VAL A 401 -18.31 -21.40 30.40
C VAL A 401 -17.04 -21.68 31.18
N ASP A 402 -17.19 -21.85 32.48
CA ASP A 402 -16.16 -22.37 33.35
C ASP A 402 -16.45 -23.86 33.63
N VAL A 403 -15.49 -24.73 33.34
CA VAL A 403 -15.57 -26.17 33.53
C VAL A 403 -14.59 -26.58 34.59
N GLU A 404 -15.05 -27.28 35.58
CA GLU A 404 -14.22 -27.87 36.62
C GLU A 404 -13.85 -29.31 36.26
N ALA A 405 -12.56 -29.62 36.33
CA ALA A 405 -12.00 -30.96 36.28
C ALA A 405 -11.56 -31.32 37.67
N ALA A 406 -12.14 -32.36 38.23
CA ALA A 406 -11.79 -32.88 39.56
C ALA A 406 -11.19 -34.28 39.46
N GLU A 407 -10.08 -34.51 40.18
CA GLU A 407 -9.46 -35.84 40.27
C GLU A 407 -10.44 -36.80 40.99
N THR A 408 -10.69 -37.97 40.40
CA THR A 408 -11.52 -39.00 40.97
C THR A 408 -10.67 -40.06 41.61
N SER A 409 -10.93 -40.40 42.90
CA SER A 409 -10.28 -41.56 43.50
C SER A 409 -11.15 -42.78 43.31
N GLU A 410 -10.54 -43.95 43.02
CA GLU A 410 -11.24 -45.25 42.78
C GLU A 410 -12.13 -45.66 43.93
N ASN A 411 -12.06 -45.09 45.13
CA ASN A 411 -12.72 -45.51 46.35
C ASN A 411 -13.78 -44.56 46.92
N THR A 412 -14.12 -43.45 46.27
CA THR A 412 -15.14 -42.51 46.75
C THR A 412 -16.33 -42.42 45.78
N LYS A 413 -17.56 -42.64 46.33
CA LYS A 413 -18.79 -42.34 45.59
C LYS A 413 -18.78 -40.86 45.18
N ALA A 414 -19.10 -40.60 43.95
CA ALA A 414 -18.98 -39.35 43.14
C ALA A 414 -19.53 -38.05 43.75
N SER A 415 -19.15 -37.66 44.93
CA SER A 415 -19.65 -36.40 45.54
C SER A 415 -18.66 -35.54 46.34
N GLU A 416 -17.45 -36.02 46.60
CA GLU A 416 -16.44 -35.15 47.28
C GLU A 416 -15.13 -35.09 46.49
N PRO A 417 -14.66 -33.92 46.08
CA PRO A 417 -13.37 -33.75 45.42
C PRO A 417 -12.25 -33.91 46.47
N THR A 418 -11.62 -35.06 46.47
CA THR A 418 -10.42 -35.37 47.31
C THR A 418 -9.17 -35.34 46.48
N GLY A 419 -8.81 -34.24 45.83
CA GLY A 419 -7.64 -34.23 44.97
C GLY A 419 -7.40 -32.94 44.21
N ARG A 420 -6.64 -33.04 43.15
CA ARG A 420 -6.30 -31.92 42.28
C ARG A 420 -7.53 -31.41 41.54
N THR A 421 -7.62 -30.09 41.42
CA THR A 421 -8.68 -29.45 40.63
C THR A 421 -8.10 -28.63 39.51
N GLY A 422 -8.76 -28.59 38.37
CA GLY A 422 -8.43 -27.77 37.21
C GLY A 422 -9.62 -26.97 36.73
N LEU A 423 -9.43 -25.69 36.44
CA LEU A 423 -10.45 -24.84 35.86
C LEU A 423 -10.18 -24.62 34.36
N PHE A 424 -11.07 -25.08 33.51
CA PHE A 424 -11.05 -24.84 32.09
C PHE A 424 -12.04 -23.74 31.72
N LYS A 425 -11.66 -22.90 30.75
CA LYS A 425 -12.50 -21.81 30.26
C LYS A 425 -12.82 -22.00 28.76
N ALA A 426 -14.10 -21.91 28.42
CA ALA A 426 -14.59 -21.91 27.06
C ALA A 426 -15.43 -20.67 26.78
N ARG A 427 -15.36 -20.18 25.57
CA ARG A 427 -16.21 -19.06 25.13
C ARG A 427 -16.75 -19.38 23.74
N GLY A 428 -18.04 -19.18 23.58
CA GLY A 428 -18.72 -19.22 22.29
C GLY A 428 -19.57 -17.98 22.07
N ARG A 429 -19.91 -17.72 20.82
CA ARG A 429 -20.87 -16.67 20.50
C ARG A 429 -21.74 -17.04 19.29
N VAL A 430 -22.96 -16.59 19.31
CA VAL A 430 -23.95 -16.80 18.24
C VAL A 430 -24.50 -15.44 17.82
N LEU A 431 -24.55 -15.21 16.52
CA LEU A 431 -25.12 -13.99 15.95
C LEU A 431 -26.64 -14.05 16.07
N VAL A 432 -27.24 -13.10 16.80
CA VAL A 432 -28.69 -12.97 17.00
C VAL A 432 -29.32 -12.00 16.02
N PHE A 433 -28.62 -10.89 15.80
CA PHE A 433 -29.03 -9.87 14.84
C PHE A 433 -27.81 -9.30 14.12
N ASP A 434 -27.83 -9.32 12.81
CA ASP A 434 -26.68 -8.95 12.00
C ASP A 434 -26.40 -7.44 11.96
N GLY A 435 -27.39 -6.57 12.20
CA GLY A 435 -27.22 -5.13 12.27
C GLY A 435 -26.39 -4.59 11.09
N TYR A 436 -25.41 -3.75 11.39
CA TYR A 436 -24.52 -3.16 10.37
C TYR A 436 -23.75 -4.18 9.54
N THR A 437 -23.58 -5.42 10.04
CA THR A 437 -22.83 -6.45 9.30
C THR A 437 -23.59 -6.97 8.08
N LYS A 438 -24.89 -6.69 7.97
CA LYS A 438 -25.67 -6.93 6.75
C LYS A 438 -25.02 -6.25 5.52
N VAL A 439 -24.52 -5.05 5.69
CA VAL A 439 -23.83 -4.28 4.65
C VAL A 439 -22.32 -4.52 4.68
N ALA A 440 -21.71 -4.52 5.87
CA ALA A 440 -20.25 -4.62 6.03
C ALA A 440 -19.71 -6.05 5.91
N GLY A 441 -20.59 -7.07 5.97
CA GLY A 441 -20.24 -8.48 6.04
C GLY A 441 -19.87 -8.92 7.46
N VAL A 442 -20.30 -10.11 7.84
CA VAL A 442 -19.96 -10.73 9.13
C VAL A 442 -18.49 -11.11 9.13
N ARG A 443 -17.75 -10.73 10.16
CA ARG A 443 -16.39 -11.20 10.41
C ARG A 443 -16.43 -12.30 11.46
N GLN A 444 -16.22 -13.52 11.03
CA GLN A 444 -15.98 -14.63 11.95
C GLN A 444 -14.52 -14.60 12.41
N ALA A 445 -14.29 -14.68 13.72
CA ALA A 445 -12.96 -14.93 14.25
C ALA A 445 -12.56 -16.38 13.91
N LYS A 446 -11.26 -16.62 13.69
CA LYS A 446 -10.75 -17.96 13.28
C LYS A 446 -11.01 -19.05 14.30
N ASP A 447 -11.12 -18.67 15.58
CA ASP A 447 -11.25 -19.58 16.73
C ASP A 447 -12.64 -19.44 17.38
N GLU A 448 -13.63 -18.97 16.61
CA GLU A 448 -15.00 -18.82 17.05
C GLU A 448 -15.71 -20.17 17.02
N GLN A 449 -16.19 -20.60 18.20
CA GLN A 449 -16.95 -21.84 18.35
C GLN A 449 -18.39 -21.56 18.79
N GLN A 450 -19.28 -22.46 18.41
CA GLN A 450 -20.63 -22.51 18.95
C GLN A 450 -20.65 -23.56 20.07
N LEU A 451 -21.00 -23.13 21.27
CA LEU A 451 -21.15 -24.03 22.39
C LEU A 451 -22.52 -24.71 22.33
N PRO A 452 -22.62 -25.98 22.72
CA PRO A 452 -23.92 -26.62 22.95
C PRO A 452 -24.66 -25.88 24.10
N PRO A 453 -25.97 -26.10 24.25
CA PRO A 453 -26.68 -25.61 25.44
C PRO A 453 -26.10 -26.27 26.68
N LEU A 454 -25.49 -25.49 27.57
CA LEU A 454 -24.87 -25.94 28.82
C LEU A 454 -25.51 -25.18 29.99
N GLU A 455 -25.68 -25.89 31.12
CA GLU A 455 -26.19 -25.36 32.38
C GLU A 455 -25.22 -25.72 33.50
N ASP A 456 -25.30 -24.96 34.61
CA ASP A 456 -24.46 -25.21 35.79
C ASP A 456 -24.75 -26.63 36.35
N GLY A 457 -23.71 -27.40 36.61
CA GLY A 457 -23.81 -28.79 37.06
C GLY A 457 -23.91 -29.84 35.95
N ASP A 458 -23.95 -29.46 34.66
CA ASP A 458 -23.95 -30.43 33.57
C ASP A 458 -22.66 -31.29 33.56
N PRO A 459 -22.78 -32.63 33.59
CA PRO A 459 -21.62 -33.50 33.40
C PRO A 459 -21.11 -33.48 31.98
N LEU A 460 -19.77 -33.53 31.82
CA LEU A 460 -19.09 -33.48 30.51
C LEU A 460 -18.20 -34.70 30.32
N ASP A 461 -18.20 -35.22 29.14
CA ASP A 461 -17.29 -36.29 28.69
C ASP A 461 -16.04 -35.66 28.06
N LEU A 462 -14.85 -36.03 28.53
CA LEU A 462 -13.59 -35.71 27.82
C LEU A 462 -13.47 -36.58 26.57
N LYS A 463 -13.35 -35.96 25.40
CA LYS A 463 -13.14 -36.65 24.13
C LYS A 463 -11.68 -36.65 23.73
N ASP A 464 -10.95 -35.56 23.98
CA ASP A 464 -9.51 -35.43 23.73
C ASP A 464 -8.87 -34.39 24.67
N LEU A 465 -7.59 -34.59 24.99
CA LEU A 465 -6.78 -33.63 25.74
C LEU A 465 -5.50 -33.34 24.93
N ASP A 466 -5.47 -32.14 24.35
CA ASP A 466 -4.35 -31.65 23.56
C ASP A 466 -3.38 -30.81 24.39
N LEU A 467 -2.12 -31.23 24.42
CA LEU A 467 -1.01 -30.49 25.02
C LEU A 467 -0.22 -29.87 23.87
N SER A 468 -0.37 -28.57 23.65
CA SER A 468 0.24 -27.89 22.52
C SER A 468 1.34 -26.93 22.94
N GLN A 469 2.50 -27.08 22.28
CA GLN A 469 3.65 -26.19 22.44
C GLN A 469 3.40 -24.88 21.67
N HIS A 470 3.67 -23.78 22.33
CA HIS A 470 3.59 -22.44 21.77
C HIS A 470 4.90 -21.70 22.01
N PHE A 471 5.21 -20.80 21.12
CA PHE A 471 6.30 -19.84 21.32
C PHE A 471 5.77 -18.43 21.14
N SER A 472 6.26 -17.51 21.97
CA SER A 472 6.00 -16.09 21.76
C SER A 472 6.46 -15.69 20.34
N GLN A 473 5.70 -14.83 19.68
CA GLN A 473 6.01 -14.41 18.31
C GLN A 473 6.69 -13.05 18.35
N PRO A 474 7.71 -12.82 17.49
CA PRO A 474 8.31 -11.50 17.38
C PRO A 474 7.25 -10.46 16.97
N PRO A 475 7.41 -9.19 17.39
CA PRO A 475 6.52 -8.13 17.01
C PRO A 475 6.46 -8.02 15.47
N ALA A 476 5.28 -7.69 14.94
CA ALA A 476 5.11 -7.63 13.48
C ALA A 476 5.84 -6.42 12.90
N ARG A 477 6.55 -6.62 11.78
CA ARG A 477 7.11 -5.53 10.99
C ARG A 477 6.02 -4.58 10.51
N TYR A 478 6.38 -3.31 10.37
CA TYR A 478 5.48 -2.34 9.81
C TYR A 478 5.11 -2.70 8.36
N THR A 479 3.81 -2.67 8.07
CA THR A 479 3.29 -2.45 6.72
C THR A 479 3.14 -0.94 6.51
N GLU A 480 2.95 -0.46 5.28
CA GLU A 480 2.61 0.97 5.08
C GLU A 480 1.44 1.40 5.97
N ALA A 481 0.40 0.56 6.04
CA ALA A 481 -0.80 0.82 6.83
C ALA A 481 -0.54 0.92 8.35
N SER A 482 0.28 0.02 8.91
CA SER A 482 0.60 0.07 10.34
C SER A 482 1.60 1.16 10.69
N LEU A 483 2.47 1.56 9.75
CA LEU A 483 3.34 2.73 9.95
C LEU A 483 2.52 4.03 9.95
N VAL A 484 1.53 4.18 9.04
CA VAL A 484 0.58 5.33 9.10
C VAL A 484 -0.10 5.40 10.44
N ARG A 485 -0.61 4.27 10.94
CA ARG A 485 -1.24 4.20 12.27
C ARG A 485 -0.29 4.66 13.37
N ARG A 486 0.96 4.18 13.35
CA ARG A 486 1.94 4.55 14.37
C ARG A 486 2.32 6.03 14.32
N LEU A 487 2.47 6.59 13.12
CA LEU A 487 2.69 8.03 12.93
C LEU A 487 1.52 8.85 13.46
N GLU A 488 0.29 8.43 13.19
CA GLU A 488 -0.92 9.08 13.70
C GLU A 488 -1.05 9.01 15.23
N GLU A 489 -0.74 7.85 15.83
CA GLU A 489 -0.73 7.66 17.29
C GLU A 489 0.30 8.56 17.99
N LEU A 490 1.43 8.80 17.34
CA LEU A 490 2.49 9.67 17.82
C LEU A 490 2.27 11.16 17.46
N GLY A 491 1.19 11.53 16.76
CA GLY A 491 0.96 12.90 16.29
C GLY A 491 1.90 13.39 15.18
N ILE A 492 2.66 12.48 14.55
CA ILE A 492 3.69 12.78 13.55
C ILE A 492 3.09 12.78 12.15
N GLY A 493 3.16 13.93 11.47
CA GLY A 493 2.54 14.13 10.17
C GLY A 493 1.05 14.45 10.25
N ARG A 494 0.43 14.69 9.11
CA ARG A 494 -0.99 15.07 8.97
C ARG A 494 -1.60 14.33 7.76
N PRO A 495 -2.93 14.32 7.58
CA PRO A 495 -3.62 13.64 6.47
C PRO A 495 -3.00 13.90 5.09
N SER A 496 -2.52 15.12 4.84
CA SER A 496 -1.86 15.51 3.59
C SER A 496 -0.48 14.88 3.39
N THR A 497 0.20 14.44 4.46
CA THR A 497 1.62 14.05 4.41
C THR A 497 1.91 12.56 4.57
N TYR A 498 1.01 11.75 5.14
CA TYR A 498 1.29 10.32 5.39
C TYR A 498 1.77 9.55 4.15
N ALA A 499 1.06 9.68 3.02
CA ALA A 499 1.44 8.98 1.80
C ALA A 499 2.78 9.47 1.22
N SER A 500 3.08 10.77 1.35
CA SER A 500 4.34 11.35 0.88
C SER A 500 5.52 10.95 1.76
N ILE A 501 5.36 10.88 3.09
CA ILE A 501 6.37 10.39 4.02
C ILE A 501 6.80 8.98 3.63
N ILE A 502 5.83 8.06 3.51
CA ILE A 502 6.10 6.65 3.20
C ILE A 502 6.75 6.48 1.82
N SER A 503 6.27 7.20 0.79
CA SER A 503 6.90 7.14 -0.52
C SER A 503 8.33 7.69 -0.49
N THR A 504 8.55 8.82 0.21
CA THR A 504 9.86 9.47 0.27
C THR A 504 10.93 8.59 0.92
N VAL A 505 10.61 7.92 2.04
CA VAL A 505 11.60 7.05 2.72
C VAL A 505 11.96 5.83 1.87
N GLN A 506 11.02 5.33 1.05
CA GLN A 506 11.28 4.27 0.08
C GLN A 506 12.06 4.78 -1.15
N ASP A 507 11.67 5.93 -1.72
CA ASP A 507 12.33 6.53 -2.89
C ASP A 507 13.79 6.93 -2.57
N ARG A 508 14.09 7.26 -1.32
CA ARG A 508 15.45 7.54 -0.81
C ARG A 508 16.26 6.29 -0.55
N GLY A 509 15.64 5.11 -0.55
CA GLY A 509 16.30 3.84 -0.28
C GLY A 509 16.69 3.61 1.18
N TYR A 510 16.10 4.33 2.13
CA TYR A 510 16.29 4.10 3.57
C TYR A 510 15.43 2.98 4.10
N VAL A 511 14.30 2.79 3.45
CA VAL A 511 13.35 1.72 3.73
C VAL A 511 12.97 1.06 2.40
N GLU A 512 12.87 -0.26 2.39
CA GLU A 512 12.38 -1.00 1.24
C GLU A 512 11.17 -1.88 1.59
N GLN A 513 10.25 -2.02 0.61
CA GLN A 513 9.08 -2.85 0.79
C GLN A 513 9.29 -4.23 0.17
N LYS A 514 9.33 -5.28 1.00
CA LYS A 514 9.44 -6.68 0.57
C LYS A 514 8.32 -7.53 1.19
N ARG A 515 8.07 -8.71 0.61
CA ARG A 515 7.18 -9.68 1.26
C ARG A 515 7.91 -10.31 2.43
N ASN A 516 7.31 -10.32 3.62
CA ASN A 516 7.87 -11.07 4.72
C ASN A 516 7.89 -12.56 4.38
N MET A 517 8.91 -13.25 4.87
CA MET A 517 9.10 -14.68 4.71
C MET A 517 8.91 -15.38 6.05
N PHE A 518 8.38 -16.59 6.01
CA PHE A 518 8.21 -17.43 7.18
C PHE A 518 8.19 -18.90 6.77
N LEU A 519 8.74 -19.74 7.60
CA LEU A 519 8.57 -21.19 7.50
C LEU A 519 7.18 -21.57 8.02
N ARG A 520 6.51 -22.49 7.36
CA ARG A 520 5.20 -23.00 7.74
C ARG A 520 5.16 -24.51 7.61
N CYS A 521 4.62 -25.19 8.61
CA CYS A 521 4.43 -26.63 8.58
C CYS A 521 3.62 -27.06 7.36
N THR A 522 4.02 -28.15 6.69
CA THR A 522 3.31 -28.70 5.52
C THR A 522 1.94 -29.28 5.88
N LYS A 523 1.73 -29.68 7.14
CA LYS A 523 0.43 -30.11 7.65
C LYS A 523 -0.61 -28.98 7.86
N TYR A 524 -0.27 -27.74 7.52
CA TYR A 524 -1.25 -26.65 7.65
C TYR A 524 -2.54 -26.96 6.84
N PRO A 525 -3.73 -26.77 7.40
CA PRO A 525 -4.09 -26.09 8.64
C PRO A 525 -4.11 -26.93 9.91
N ALA A 526 -3.92 -28.25 9.86
CA ALA A 526 -3.97 -29.13 11.02
C ALA A 526 -2.83 -28.81 12.02
N CYS A 527 -1.62 -28.51 11.52
CA CYS A 527 -0.54 -27.93 12.31
C CYS A 527 -0.33 -26.47 11.89
N ARG A 528 -0.52 -25.55 12.81
CA ARG A 528 -0.43 -24.10 12.56
C ARG A 528 0.92 -23.49 12.90
N TYR A 529 1.95 -24.32 13.19
CA TYR A 529 3.27 -23.84 13.56
C TYR A 529 3.92 -23.07 12.44
N THR A 530 4.42 -21.87 12.74
CA THR A 530 5.11 -20.98 11.81
C THR A 530 6.29 -20.32 12.49
N VAL A 531 7.39 -20.15 11.75
CA VAL A 531 8.58 -19.42 12.23
C VAL A 531 8.86 -18.28 11.26
N PRO A 532 8.92 -17.03 11.74
CA PRO A 532 9.28 -15.90 10.90
C PRO A 532 10.72 -16.02 10.42
N CYS A 533 11.00 -15.53 9.20
CA CYS A 533 12.34 -15.57 8.61
C CYS A 533 12.84 -14.16 8.29
N ASP A 534 14.16 -14.01 8.20
CA ASP A 534 14.81 -12.84 7.63
C ASP A 534 14.64 -12.80 6.09
N LEU A 535 15.28 -11.83 5.43
CA LEU A 535 15.24 -11.70 3.97
C LEU A 535 16.03 -12.78 3.22
N GLY A 536 16.93 -13.49 3.91
CA GLY A 536 17.66 -14.65 3.40
C GLY A 536 16.86 -15.95 3.52
N GLY A 537 15.72 -15.94 4.21
CA GLY A 537 14.92 -17.13 4.50
C GLY A 537 15.38 -17.89 5.76
N HIS A 538 16.32 -17.32 6.53
CA HIS A 538 16.79 -17.93 7.77
C HIS A 538 15.76 -17.70 8.89
N PRO A 539 15.46 -18.72 9.71
CA PRO A 539 14.49 -18.60 10.79
C PRO A 539 14.94 -17.59 11.85
N MET A 540 14.03 -16.70 12.21
CA MET A 540 14.17 -15.75 13.31
C MET A 540 13.30 -16.26 14.47
N GLY A 541 13.90 -17.07 15.36
CA GLY A 541 13.15 -17.69 16.42
C GLY A 541 13.73 -19.04 16.81
N PRO A 542 12.91 -19.99 17.31
CA PRO A 542 13.37 -21.31 17.67
C PRO A 542 14.12 -21.97 16.49
N LYS A 543 15.25 -22.61 16.79
CA LYS A 543 15.96 -23.39 15.77
C LYS A 543 15.00 -24.41 15.16
N VAL A 544 14.93 -24.41 13.85
CA VAL A 544 14.24 -25.44 13.07
C VAL A 544 15.33 -26.40 12.60
N GLU A 545 15.45 -27.53 13.27
CA GLU A 545 16.44 -28.55 12.92
C GLU A 545 15.93 -29.31 11.70
N ASP A 546 16.80 -29.57 10.73
CA ASP A 546 16.52 -30.35 9.53
C ASP A 546 15.25 -29.93 8.77
N GLU A 547 14.89 -28.63 8.81
CA GLU A 547 13.64 -28.10 8.24
C GLU A 547 12.37 -28.79 8.79
N ARG A 548 12.42 -29.35 10.00
CA ARG A 548 11.29 -30.04 10.64
C ARG A 548 10.53 -29.13 11.60
N CYS A 549 9.22 -29.31 11.61
CA CYS A 549 8.31 -28.60 12.50
C CYS A 549 8.49 -29.04 13.95
N ASN A 550 8.83 -28.14 14.85
CA ASN A 550 9.03 -28.46 16.27
C ASN A 550 7.74 -28.95 16.96
N ALA A 551 6.56 -28.63 16.42
CA ALA A 551 5.29 -29.06 17.00
C ALA A 551 4.85 -30.46 16.52
N CYS A 552 5.22 -30.94 15.33
CA CYS A 552 4.71 -32.21 14.79
C CYS A 552 5.71 -33.00 13.92
N GLY A 553 6.99 -32.61 13.87
CA GLY A 553 8.04 -33.29 13.14
C GLY A 553 7.95 -33.28 11.60
N GLN A 554 6.90 -32.71 11.01
CA GLN A 554 6.72 -32.64 9.57
C GLN A 554 7.60 -31.56 8.93
N LYS A 555 7.86 -31.68 7.63
CA LYS A 555 8.65 -30.71 6.87
C LYS A 555 8.05 -29.31 6.95
N MET A 556 8.92 -28.31 7.04
CA MET A 556 8.54 -26.88 6.95
C MET A 556 8.79 -26.34 5.54
N GLU A 557 7.95 -25.45 5.07
CA GLU A 557 8.09 -24.80 3.77
C GLU A 557 8.19 -23.28 3.91
N LEU A 558 9.11 -22.68 3.17
CA LEU A 558 9.21 -21.22 3.08
C LEU A 558 8.00 -20.63 2.36
N LYS A 559 7.32 -19.74 3.02
CA LYS A 559 6.15 -19.04 2.47
C LYS A 559 6.37 -17.53 2.49
N HIS A 560 5.69 -16.84 1.57
CA HIS A 560 5.69 -15.39 1.48
C HIS A 560 4.36 -14.82 2.01
N GLY A 561 4.46 -13.94 2.98
CA GLY A 561 3.33 -13.28 3.60
C GLY A 561 3.00 -11.89 3.01
N LYS A 562 2.59 -10.98 3.88
CA LYS A 562 2.25 -9.59 3.54
C LYS A 562 3.50 -8.82 3.13
N ARG A 563 3.29 -7.71 2.42
CA ARG A 563 4.36 -6.74 2.17
C ARG A 563 4.63 -5.93 3.43
N CYS A 564 5.88 -5.91 3.87
CA CYS A 564 6.35 -5.18 5.04
C CYS A 564 7.48 -4.23 4.66
N LEU A 565 7.70 -3.24 5.51
CA LEU A 565 8.77 -2.27 5.39
C LEU A 565 9.99 -2.78 6.19
N TYR A 566 11.14 -2.74 5.54
CA TYR A 566 12.42 -3.16 6.10
C TYR A 566 13.36 -1.96 6.09
N ALA A 567 14.06 -1.73 7.19
CA ALA A 567 15.18 -0.80 7.17
C ALA A 567 16.29 -1.35 6.27
N THR A 568 16.92 -0.47 5.49
CA THR A 568 18.15 -0.82 4.78
C THR A 568 19.35 -0.48 5.66
N ASP A 569 20.52 -1.09 5.40
CA ASP A 569 21.76 -0.72 6.11
C ASP A 569 22.04 0.79 6.00
N LEU A 570 21.69 1.39 4.86
CA LEU A 570 21.81 2.85 4.67
C LEU A 570 20.87 3.61 5.59
N GLY A 571 19.63 3.13 5.73
CA GLY A 571 18.65 3.69 6.67
C GLY A 571 19.12 3.61 8.11
N GLU A 572 19.73 2.48 8.51
CA GLU A 572 20.28 2.29 9.84
C GLU A 572 21.41 3.26 10.15
N VAL A 573 22.42 3.36 9.27
CA VAL A 573 23.56 4.28 9.45
C VAL A 573 23.13 5.73 9.48
N VAL A 574 22.22 6.14 8.57
CA VAL A 574 21.71 7.52 8.57
C VAL A 574 20.95 7.81 9.86
N THR A 575 20.10 6.89 10.33
CA THR A 575 19.35 7.04 11.58
C THR A 575 20.29 7.15 12.78
N GLU A 576 21.29 6.28 12.86
CA GLU A 576 22.27 6.27 13.96
C GLU A 576 23.03 7.59 14.07
N LYS A 577 23.58 8.08 12.95
CA LYS A 577 24.27 9.35 12.92
C LYS A 577 23.36 10.54 13.24
N LEU A 578 22.10 10.50 12.76
CA LEU A 578 21.14 11.57 13.08
C LEU A 578 20.68 11.52 14.53
N VAL A 579 20.46 10.36 15.13
CA VAL A 579 20.09 10.23 16.55
C VAL A 579 21.22 10.70 17.45
N ALA A 580 22.47 10.36 17.13
CA ALA A 580 23.62 10.75 17.93
C ALA A 580 23.88 12.27 17.93
N HIS A 581 23.71 12.94 16.78
CA HIS A 581 24.10 14.36 16.64
C HIS A 581 22.92 15.34 16.59
N PHE A 582 21.69 14.85 16.37
CA PHE A 582 20.48 15.64 16.31
C PHE A 582 19.33 14.99 17.13
N PRO A 583 19.55 14.68 18.43
CA PRO A 583 18.59 13.92 19.23
C PRO A 583 17.22 14.60 19.26
N ARG A 584 17.19 15.95 19.38
CA ARG A 584 15.96 16.74 19.41
C ARG A 584 15.11 16.60 18.13
N ILE A 585 15.75 16.67 16.94
CA ILE A 585 15.02 16.52 15.66
C ILE A 585 14.53 15.09 15.45
N MET A 586 15.26 14.12 15.97
CA MET A 586 14.92 12.70 15.87
C MET A 586 13.94 12.26 16.95
N ASP A 587 13.59 13.13 17.91
CA ASP A 587 12.63 12.85 18.96
C ASP A 587 11.18 12.86 18.45
N TYR A 588 10.38 11.93 18.98
CA TYR A 588 8.98 11.74 18.54
C TYR A 588 8.08 12.85 19.10
N GLU A 589 8.22 13.18 20.37
CA GLU A 589 7.41 14.18 21.05
C GLU A 589 7.70 15.57 20.50
N PHE A 590 9.00 15.88 20.26
CA PHE A 590 9.39 17.12 19.60
C PHE A 590 8.77 17.26 18.21
N THR A 591 8.80 16.20 17.41
CA THR A 591 8.21 16.23 16.06
C THR A 591 6.69 16.40 16.10
N SER A 592 6.02 15.77 17.07
CA SER A 592 4.58 15.93 17.31
C SER A 592 4.26 17.37 17.73
N HIS A 593 4.99 17.89 18.71
CA HIS A 593 4.80 19.26 19.21
C HIS A 593 4.96 20.30 18.10
N MET A 594 5.94 20.13 17.22
CA MET A 594 6.11 21.01 16.05
C MET A 594 4.91 20.97 15.10
N GLU A 595 4.28 19.82 14.90
CA GLU A 595 3.06 19.75 14.10
C GLU A 595 1.87 20.44 14.80
N ASP A 596 1.78 20.35 16.13
CA ASP A 596 0.77 21.02 16.92
C ASP A 596 0.98 22.54 16.93
N GLN A 597 2.24 23.01 17.05
CA GLN A 597 2.56 24.44 16.89
C GLN A 597 2.16 24.98 15.51
N LEU A 598 2.34 24.20 14.43
CA LEU A 598 1.87 24.60 13.10
C LEU A 598 0.34 24.65 12.98
N ASP A 599 -0.37 23.79 13.72
CA ASP A 599 -1.84 23.87 13.83
C ASP A 599 -2.26 25.08 14.70
N ASP A 600 -1.47 25.47 15.71
CA ASP A 600 -1.67 26.69 16.51
C ASP A 600 -1.47 27.96 15.68
N VAL A 601 -0.49 27.98 14.75
CA VAL A 601 -0.34 29.08 13.77
C VAL A 601 -1.58 29.17 12.88
N GLU A 602 -2.09 28.03 12.37
CA GLU A 602 -3.31 28.00 11.56
C GLU A 602 -4.54 28.54 12.32
N GLY A 603 -4.58 28.32 13.63
CA GLY A 603 -5.62 28.81 14.53
C GLY A 603 -5.39 30.21 15.09
N SER A 604 -4.44 30.99 14.57
CA SER A 604 -4.08 32.36 15.03
C SER A 604 -3.66 32.44 16.51
N ARG A 605 -3.20 31.32 17.09
CA ARG A 605 -2.77 31.25 18.52
C ARG A 605 -1.30 31.57 18.73
N VAL A 606 -0.46 31.32 17.74
CA VAL A 606 0.99 31.50 17.81
C VAL A 606 1.50 32.12 16.52
N ASP A 607 2.46 33.03 16.63
CA ASP A 607 3.15 33.60 15.47
C ASP A 607 4.11 32.57 14.83
N TRP A 608 4.06 32.44 13.50
CA TRP A 608 4.87 31.51 12.74
C TRP A 608 6.39 31.77 12.83
N LEU A 609 6.81 33.04 12.92
CA LEU A 609 8.23 33.42 13.08
C LEU A 609 8.78 32.91 14.41
N ARG A 610 8.00 32.99 15.48
CA ARG A 610 8.36 32.43 16.77
C ARG A 610 8.64 30.93 16.67
N VAL A 611 7.75 30.18 16.03
CA VAL A 611 7.91 28.72 15.84
C VAL A 611 9.20 28.39 15.07
N VAL A 612 9.50 29.17 14.01
CA VAL A 612 10.71 28.95 13.20
C VAL A 612 11.97 29.31 13.98
N ARG A 613 11.99 30.40 14.79
CA ARG A 613 13.13 30.79 15.62
C ARG A 613 13.42 29.77 16.72
N GLU A 614 12.43 29.36 17.48
CA GLU A 614 12.55 28.35 18.55
C GLU A 614 13.09 27.01 18.03
N PHE A 615 12.85 26.71 16.76
CA PHE A 615 13.44 25.56 16.08
C PHE A 615 14.86 25.83 15.60
N TRP A 616 15.10 26.99 14.96
CA TRP A 616 16.36 27.26 14.25
C TRP A 616 17.58 27.38 15.16
N GLU A 617 17.46 28.09 16.26
CA GLU A 617 18.59 28.36 17.17
C GLU A 617 19.29 27.09 17.64
N PRO A 618 18.60 26.13 18.31
CA PRO A 618 19.23 24.91 18.76
C PRO A 618 19.60 23.96 17.60
N PHE A 619 18.93 24.09 16.46
CA PHE A 619 19.29 23.30 15.28
C PHE A 619 20.59 23.78 14.63
N ALA A 620 20.79 25.09 14.55
CA ALA A 620 22.02 25.67 14.01
C ALA A 620 23.24 25.31 14.87
N GLU A 621 23.11 25.38 16.20
CA GLU A 621 24.13 24.95 17.15
C GLU A 621 24.48 23.46 16.97
N ALA A 622 23.48 22.59 16.97
CA ALA A 622 23.70 21.16 16.76
C ALA A 622 24.34 20.85 15.39
N LEU A 623 24.05 21.66 14.36
CA LEU A 623 24.64 21.51 13.03
C LEU A 623 26.14 21.87 13.02
N GLU A 624 26.56 22.91 13.73
CA GLU A 624 27.97 23.26 13.86
C GLU A 624 28.72 22.16 14.60
N HIS A 625 28.27 21.72 15.75
CA HIS A 625 28.87 20.58 16.47
C HIS A 625 28.97 19.33 15.59
N ALA A 626 27.89 18.98 14.88
CA ALA A 626 27.90 17.80 14.02
C ALA A 626 28.83 17.88 12.81
N ARG A 627 29.19 19.08 12.34
CA ARG A 627 30.18 19.25 11.25
C ARG A 627 31.57 18.75 11.66
N ASP A 628 31.94 18.96 12.91
CA ASP A 628 33.27 18.64 13.44
C ASP A 628 33.26 17.23 14.06
N GLU A 629 32.32 16.92 14.93
CA GLU A 629 32.30 15.68 15.74
C GLU A 629 31.75 14.46 15.00
N MET A 630 30.86 14.64 14.01
CA MET A 630 30.30 13.49 13.31
C MET A 630 31.37 12.73 12.53
N GLU A 631 31.61 11.50 12.92
CA GLU A 631 32.55 10.60 12.23
C GLU A 631 32.08 10.25 10.83
N SER A 632 33.04 10.12 9.92
CA SER A 632 32.77 9.72 8.54
C SER A 632 32.52 8.22 8.43
N ALA A 633 31.37 7.85 7.89
CA ALA A 633 31.06 6.46 7.54
C ALA A 633 31.48 6.07 6.10
N LYS A 634 32.26 6.95 5.41
CA LYS A 634 32.63 6.72 4.00
C LYS A 634 33.72 5.67 3.81
N HIS A 635 34.60 5.49 4.79
CA HIS A 635 35.83 4.72 4.66
C HIS A 635 36.04 3.84 5.90
N GLN A 636 35.05 3.09 6.32
CA GLN A 636 35.23 2.09 7.36
C GLN A 636 35.98 0.90 6.76
N VAL A 637 37.20 0.65 7.27
CA VAL A 637 37.97 -0.54 6.91
C VAL A 637 37.22 -1.77 7.41
N VAL A 638 37.06 -2.77 6.57
CA VAL A 638 36.43 -4.04 6.92
C VAL A 638 37.57 -5.05 7.05
N GLU A 639 37.96 -5.31 8.31
CA GLU A 639 39.12 -6.16 8.62
C GLU A 639 39.01 -7.56 8.01
N ASP A 640 37.84 -8.16 8.04
CA ASP A 640 37.58 -9.49 7.48
C ASP A 640 37.48 -9.54 5.94
N ALA A 641 37.58 -8.39 5.28
CA ALA A 641 37.44 -8.35 3.82
C ALA A 641 38.68 -8.80 3.03
N GLY A 642 39.79 -8.92 3.70
CA GLY A 642 41.10 -9.20 3.09
C GLY A 642 41.63 -8.05 2.26
N PRO A 643 42.87 -8.17 1.69
CA PRO A 643 43.46 -7.13 0.85
C PRO A 643 42.77 -7.03 -0.51
N CYS A 644 42.88 -5.88 -1.14
CA CYS A 644 42.40 -5.66 -2.51
C CYS A 644 43.15 -6.57 -3.49
N PRO A 645 42.47 -7.40 -4.30
CA PRO A 645 43.18 -8.32 -5.23
C PRO A 645 43.90 -7.60 -6.35
N ASP A 646 43.56 -6.35 -6.67
CA ASP A 646 44.20 -5.59 -7.76
C ASP A 646 45.48 -4.86 -7.32
N CYS A 647 45.59 -4.43 -6.05
CA CYS A 647 46.71 -3.58 -5.61
C CYS A 647 47.21 -3.88 -4.19
N GLY A 648 46.67 -4.87 -3.49
CA GLY A 648 47.05 -5.22 -2.13
C GLY A 648 46.60 -4.25 -1.04
N GLY A 649 45.98 -3.11 -1.37
CA GLY A 649 45.50 -2.11 -0.41
C GLY A 649 44.28 -2.57 0.38
N ASN A 650 43.94 -1.87 1.46
CA ASN A 650 42.77 -2.20 2.27
C ASN A 650 41.46 -2.04 1.50
N LEU A 651 40.48 -2.90 1.78
CA LEU A 651 39.13 -2.75 1.31
C LEU A 651 38.29 -1.97 2.35
N VAL A 652 37.55 -0.96 1.86
CA VAL A 652 36.72 -0.07 2.69
C VAL A 652 35.26 -0.19 2.28
N LYS A 653 34.37 -0.16 3.26
CA LYS A 653 32.92 -0.12 3.06
C LYS A 653 32.54 1.23 2.45
N ARG A 654 31.88 1.20 1.30
CA ARG A 654 31.33 2.36 0.60
C ARG A 654 29.83 2.19 0.36
N TRP A 655 29.13 3.30 0.19
CA TRP A 655 27.69 3.33 -0.01
C TRP A 655 27.32 3.71 -1.43
N SER A 656 26.39 2.96 -2.03
CA SER A 656 25.75 3.29 -3.31
C SER A 656 24.22 3.25 -3.17
N ARG A 657 23.50 3.72 -4.19
CA ARG A 657 22.03 3.56 -4.27
C ARG A 657 21.55 2.09 -4.17
N ASN A 658 22.42 1.15 -4.49
CA ASN A 658 22.10 -0.27 -4.51
C ASN A 658 22.52 -0.98 -3.21
N GLY A 659 22.91 -0.24 -2.18
CA GLY A 659 23.41 -0.74 -0.90
C GLY A 659 24.92 -0.59 -0.72
N PRO A 660 25.46 -1.12 0.38
CA PRO A 660 26.89 -1.08 0.69
C PRO A 660 27.68 -1.99 -0.26
N PHE A 661 28.92 -1.59 -0.54
CA PHE A 661 29.88 -2.38 -1.30
C PHE A 661 31.30 -2.15 -0.76
N LEU A 662 32.18 -3.09 -1.00
CA LEU A 662 33.61 -2.93 -0.73
C LEU A 662 34.28 -2.26 -1.92
N GLY A 663 35.05 -1.24 -1.66
CA GLY A 663 35.89 -0.59 -2.65
C GLY A 663 37.32 -0.44 -2.12
N CYS A 664 38.33 -0.42 -3.01
CA CYS A 664 39.71 -0.21 -2.60
C CYS A 664 39.91 1.15 -1.95
N ALA A 665 40.69 1.20 -0.87
CA ALA A 665 41.07 2.43 -0.18
C ALA A 665 41.88 3.36 -1.11
N ASN A 666 42.70 2.77 -2.02
CA ASN A 666 43.52 3.50 -2.97
C ASN A 666 42.75 4.05 -4.19
N PHE A 667 41.44 4.26 -4.06
CA PHE A 667 40.71 4.96 -5.13
C PHE A 667 41.08 6.47 -5.14
N PRO A 668 41.33 7.10 -6.29
CA PRO A 668 40.97 6.67 -7.67
C PRO A 668 41.97 5.81 -8.42
N GLU A 669 43.17 5.58 -7.86
CA GLU A 669 44.27 4.82 -8.53
C GLU A 669 43.84 3.37 -8.73
N CYS A 670 43.29 2.73 -7.73
CA CYS A 670 42.67 1.42 -7.82
C CYS A 670 41.15 1.50 -7.80
N LYS A 671 40.51 0.95 -8.81
CA LYS A 671 39.03 1.01 -8.99
C LYS A 671 38.32 -0.28 -8.63
N TYR A 672 38.97 -1.16 -7.89
CA TYR A 672 38.40 -2.42 -7.47
C TYR A 672 37.17 -2.24 -6.58
N THR A 673 36.09 -2.97 -6.88
CA THR A 673 34.86 -2.98 -6.08
C THR A 673 34.24 -4.37 -6.06
N ARG A 674 33.70 -4.77 -4.90
CA ARG A 674 32.84 -5.96 -4.77
C ARG A 674 31.63 -5.67 -3.87
N PRO A 675 30.47 -6.36 -4.03
CA PRO A 675 29.35 -6.24 -3.11
C PRO A 675 29.75 -6.64 -1.68
N LEU A 676 29.21 -5.93 -0.66
CA LEU A 676 29.34 -6.32 0.75
C LEU A 676 28.22 -7.31 1.07
N GLY A 677 28.54 -8.42 1.76
CA GLY A 677 27.51 -9.44 2.11
C GLY A 677 26.93 -10.21 0.91
N ALA A 678 27.58 -10.16 -0.24
CA ALA A 678 27.36 -11.19 -1.23
C ALA A 678 27.98 -12.47 -0.64
N ASP A 679 27.14 -13.35 -0.09
CA ASP A 679 27.44 -14.76 -0.12
C ASP A 679 28.08 -14.99 -1.47
N GLU A 680 29.31 -15.48 -1.46
CA GLU A 680 30.17 -15.79 -2.57
C GLU A 680 29.43 -15.97 -3.90
N ARG A 681 29.14 -14.87 -4.58
CA ARG A 681 28.92 -15.04 -6.02
C ARG A 681 30.23 -15.58 -6.52
N PRO A 682 30.26 -16.82 -7.01
CA PRO A 682 31.50 -17.41 -7.45
C PRO A 682 32.18 -16.41 -8.37
N ALA A 683 33.48 -16.18 -8.13
CA ALA A 683 34.29 -15.33 -8.98
C ALA A 683 34.00 -15.69 -10.44
N PRO A 684 33.98 -14.72 -11.37
CA PRO A 684 33.77 -15.02 -12.78
C PRO A 684 34.71 -16.11 -13.20
N LYS A 685 34.20 -17.29 -13.56
CA LYS A 685 35.04 -18.40 -13.98
C LYS A 685 35.41 -18.25 -15.45
N PRO A 686 36.69 -18.29 -15.81
CA PRO A 686 37.08 -18.32 -17.22
C PRO A 686 36.47 -19.55 -17.90
N THR A 687 36.01 -19.38 -19.12
CA THR A 687 35.58 -20.49 -19.97
C THR A 687 36.49 -20.60 -21.19
N GLU A 688 36.40 -21.69 -21.91
CA GLU A 688 37.17 -21.93 -23.15
C GLU A 688 36.60 -21.12 -24.35
N HIS A 689 35.48 -20.39 -24.15
CA HIS A 689 34.82 -19.67 -25.21
C HIS A 689 35.40 -18.28 -25.42
N GLU A 690 35.65 -17.94 -26.67
CA GLU A 690 36.13 -16.61 -27.11
C GLU A 690 34.97 -15.70 -27.48
N CYS A 691 35.21 -14.44 -27.32
CA CYS A 691 34.22 -13.41 -27.65
C CYS A 691 34.20 -13.15 -29.16
N GLU A 692 33.10 -13.46 -29.82
CA GLU A 692 32.89 -13.25 -31.24
C GLU A 692 33.08 -11.76 -31.71
N LYS A 693 33.08 -10.80 -30.77
CA LYS A 693 33.24 -9.36 -31.09
C LYS A 693 34.66 -8.82 -30.95
N CYS A 694 35.46 -9.38 -30.08
CA CYS A 694 36.80 -8.83 -29.77
C CYS A 694 37.89 -9.86 -29.50
N GLY A 695 37.60 -11.14 -29.66
CA GLY A 695 38.56 -12.23 -29.44
C GLY A 695 38.95 -12.47 -27.96
N GLY A 696 38.49 -11.64 -27.03
CA GLY A 696 38.77 -11.82 -25.60
C GLY A 696 38.00 -13.00 -25.03
N ARG A 697 38.49 -13.54 -23.90
CA ARG A 697 37.86 -14.69 -23.23
C ARG A 697 36.48 -14.40 -22.69
N MET A 698 35.57 -15.37 -22.75
CA MET A 698 34.23 -15.24 -22.10
C MET A 698 34.29 -15.80 -20.68
N LEU A 699 33.69 -15.06 -19.74
CA LEU A 699 33.64 -15.41 -18.33
C LEU A 699 32.22 -15.81 -17.94
N LEU A 700 32.09 -16.94 -17.25
CA LEU A 700 30.82 -17.34 -16.65
C LEU A 700 30.49 -16.42 -15.46
N ARG A 701 29.38 -15.76 -15.53
CA ARG A 701 28.86 -14.80 -14.52
C ARG A 701 27.43 -15.12 -14.17
N LEU A 702 26.99 -14.71 -12.99
CA LEU A 702 25.57 -14.74 -12.59
C LEU A 702 24.94 -13.35 -12.71
N ASN A 703 23.75 -13.28 -13.28
CA ASN A 703 22.98 -12.03 -13.33
C ASN A 703 22.36 -11.73 -11.95
N ARG A 704 21.64 -10.60 -11.80
CA ARG A 704 20.99 -10.20 -10.56
C ARG A 704 19.95 -11.21 -10.02
N ARG A 705 19.52 -12.18 -10.83
CA ARG A 705 18.55 -13.22 -10.49
C ARG A 705 19.19 -14.56 -10.18
N GLY A 706 20.54 -14.63 -10.18
CA GLY A 706 21.26 -15.87 -10.01
C GLY A 706 21.31 -16.74 -11.27
N GLU A 707 20.88 -16.24 -12.44
CA GLU A 707 20.93 -17.01 -13.69
C GLU A 707 22.32 -16.86 -14.35
N PRO A 708 22.93 -17.96 -14.87
CA PRO A 708 24.23 -17.92 -15.49
C PRO A 708 24.19 -17.22 -16.87
N PHE A 709 25.25 -16.49 -17.18
CA PHE A 709 25.51 -15.93 -18.52
C PHE A 709 26.99 -15.76 -18.76
N LEU A 710 27.40 -15.80 -20.00
CA LEU A 710 28.78 -15.50 -20.43
C LEU A 710 28.92 -14.00 -20.70
N GLY A 711 29.90 -13.35 -20.11
CA GLY A 711 30.27 -11.97 -20.33
C GLY A 711 31.72 -11.84 -20.74
N CYS A 712 32.00 -10.98 -21.72
CA CYS A 712 33.39 -10.76 -22.19
C CYS A 712 34.28 -10.20 -21.07
N GLU A 713 35.54 -10.70 -20.98
CA GLU A 713 36.52 -10.21 -20.01
C GLU A 713 36.90 -8.72 -20.26
N ASN A 714 36.84 -8.27 -21.49
CA ASN A 714 37.18 -6.91 -21.89
C ASN A 714 36.06 -5.89 -21.57
N TYR A 715 35.08 -6.23 -20.72
CA TYR A 715 34.08 -5.29 -20.22
C TYR A 715 34.76 -4.20 -19.37
N PRO A 716 34.44 -2.91 -19.53
CA PRO A 716 33.35 -2.31 -20.31
C PRO A 716 33.65 -1.96 -21.77
N LYS A 717 34.85 -2.20 -22.26
CA LYS A 717 35.22 -1.92 -23.66
C LYS A 717 34.44 -2.81 -24.62
N CYS A 718 34.33 -4.08 -24.33
CA CYS A 718 33.43 -5.00 -25.02
C CYS A 718 32.25 -5.41 -24.13
N ARG A 719 31.05 -5.16 -24.59
CA ARG A 719 29.80 -5.46 -23.86
C ARG A 719 29.11 -6.71 -24.35
N ASN A 720 29.82 -7.62 -24.99
CA ASN A 720 29.26 -8.85 -25.50
C ASN A 720 28.83 -9.78 -24.35
N THR A 721 27.61 -10.31 -24.43
CA THR A 721 27.08 -11.30 -23.47
C THR A 721 26.34 -12.38 -24.22
N LEU A 722 26.45 -13.63 -23.77
CA LEU A 722 25.77 -14.80 -24.33
C LEU A 722 25.01 -15.52 -23.19
N PRO A 723 23.78 -15.99 -23.41
CA PRO A 723 23.12 -16.90 -22.49
C PRO A 723 23.91 -18.23 -22.45
N CYS A 724 24.01 -18.81 -21.25
CA CYS A 724 24.63 -20.13 -21.07
C CYS A 724 23.82 -20.99 -20.10
N ASP A 725 24.19 -22.28 -20.05
CA ASP A 725 23.73 -23.21 -19.03
C ASP A 725 24.51 -23.04 -17.69
N ALA A 726 24.23 -23.89 -16.70
CA ALA A 726 24.88 -23.82 -15.40
C ALA A 726 26.38 -24.13 -15.47
N ASP A 727 26.82 -24.86 -16.50
CA ASP A 727 28.21 -25.30 -16.70
C ASP A 727 29.02 -24.29 -17.53
N GLY A 728 28.35 -23.23 -18.04
CA GLY A 728 29.00 -22.18 -18.84
C GLY A 728 29.01 -22.44 -20.34
N ASN A 729 28.29 -23.43 -20.86
CA ASN A 729 28.20 -23.67 -22.30
C ASN A 729 27.19 -22.68 -22.93
N PRO A 730 27.55 -22.03 -24.04
CA PRO A 730 26.67 -21.08 -24.69
C PRO A 730 25.39 -21.76 -25.19
N VAL A 731 24.24 -21.27 -24.71
CA VAL A 731 22.94 -21.71 -25.21
C VAL A 731 22.62 -20.88 -26.48
N ARG A 732 22.92 -21.43 -27.65
CA ARG A 732 22.57 -20.79 -28.93
C ARG A 732 21.05 -20.84 -29.11
N PRO A 733 20.42 -19.76 -29.66
CA PRO A 733 19.02 -19.80 -30.04
C PRO A 733 18.82 -20.94 -31.04
N VAL A 734 17.83 -21.80 -30.78
CA VAL A 734 17.50 -22.89 -31.71
C VAL A 734 16.88 -22.26 -32.94
N GLU A 735 17.52 -22.42 -34.09
CA GLU A 735 16.98 -22.01 -35.38
C GLU A 735 15.82 -22.91 -35.76
N THR A 736 14.83 -22.33 -36.41
CA THR A 736 13.65 -23.05 -36.87
C THR A 736 13.42 -22.79 -38.36
N ASP A 737 12.76 -23.72 -39.03
CA ASP A 737 12.38 -23.58 -40.42
C ASP A 737 11.30 -22.50 -40.62
N GLU A 738 10.80 -21.88 -39.53
CA GLU A 738 9.82 -20.80 -39.67
C GLU A 738 10.48 -19.47 -40.03
N VAL A 739 9.86 -18.79 -41.01
CA VAL A 739 10.30 -17.48 -41.46
C VAL A 739 9.44 -16.34 -40.91
N CYS A 740 10.05 -15.21 -40.74
CA CYS A 740 9.37 -14.01 -40.25
C CYS A 740 8.48 -13.38 -41.33
N GLU A 741 7.16 -13.36 -41.10
CA GLU A 741 6.19 -12.75 -42.03
C GLU A 741 6.45 -11.26 -42.33
N LYS A 742 7.25 -10.57 -41.51
CA LYS A 742 7.54 -9.14 -41.66
C LYS A 742 8.77 -8.83 -42.49
N CYS A 743 9.78 -9.71 -42.47
CA CYS A 743 11.05 -9.40 -43.11
C CYS A 743 11.73 -10.61 -43.76
N GLY A 744 11.07 -11.79 -43.84
CA GLY A 744 11.59 -13.00 -44.46
C GLY A 744 12.77 -13.66 -43.77
N SER A 745 13.30 -13.11 -42.67
CA SER A 745 14.44 -13.72 -41.93
C SER A 745 14.01 -14.93 -41.11
N PRO A 746 14.89 -15.93 -40.84
CA PRO A 746 14.57 -17.09 -40.01
C PRO A 746 14.06 -16.69 -38.62
N MET A 747 13.18 -17.51 -38.06
CA MET A 747 12.74 -17.34 -36.68
C MET A 747 13.55 -18.26 -35.75
N VAL A 748 13.91 -17.73 -34.57
CA VAL A 748 14.69 -18.46 -33.58
C VAL A 748 13.92 -18.57 -32.28
N VAL A 749 14.07 -19.70 -31.57
CA VAL A 749 13.45 -19.88 -30.27
C VAL A 749 14.26 -19.14 -29.21
N LYS A 750 13.61 -18.21 -28.49
CA LYS A 750 14.18 -17.51 -27.33
C LYS A 750 13.36 -17.78 -26.08
N ARG A 751 13.99 -17.77 -24.91
CA ARG A 751 13.32 -17.87 -23.61
C ARG A 751 12.97 -16.47 -23.10
N GLY A 752 11.71 -16.25 -22.73
CA GLY A 752 11.22 -15.02 -22.17
C GLY A 752 10.58 -15.26 -20.80
N ARG A 753 10.17 -14.18 -20.11
CA ARG A 753 9.56 -14.20 -18.76
C ARG A 753 8.29 -15.08 -18.65
N ARG A 754 7.65 -15.41 -19.78
CA ARG A 754 6.42 -16.23 -19.85
C ARG A 754 6.66 -17.62 -20.47
N GLY A 755 7.91 -17.99 -20.67
CA GLY A 755 8.31 -19.24 -21.35
C GLY A 755 8.97 -19.00 -22.71
N PRO A 756 9.31 -20.06 -23.45
CA PRO A 756 9.94 -19.98 -24.75
C PRO A 756 8.97 -19.42 -25.81
N PHE A 757 9.50 -18.64 -26.76
CA PHE A 757 8.78 -18.03 -27.86
C PHE A 757 9.64 -17.90 -29.11
N LEU A 758 9.04 -17.79 -30.29
CA LEU A 758 9.74 -17.50 -31.54
C LEU A 758 10.02 -16.02 -31.68
N ALA A 759 11.23 -15.65 -32.02
CA ALA A 759 11.66 -14.29 -32.29
C ALA A 759 12.39 -14.21 -33.64
N CYS A 760 12.23 -13.13 -34.37
CA CYS A 760 12.97 -12.91 -35.63
C CYS A 760 14.47 -12.79 -35.34
N SER A 761 15.30 -13.49 -36.16
CA SER A 761 16.78 -13.44 -36.04
C SER A 761 17.32 -12.05 -36.37
N ALA A 762 16.63 -11.25 -37.18
CA ALA A 762 17.01 -9.88 -37.55
C ALA A 762 16.77 -8.84 -36.44
N PHE A 763 16.49 -9.23 -35.22
CA PHE A 763 16.40 -8.29 -34.06
C PHE A 763 17.76 -7.57 -33.84
N PRO A 764 17.80 -6.25 -33.61
CA PRO A 764 16.69 -5.31 -33.31
C PRO A 764 16.00 -4.66 -34.53
N LYS A 765 16.47 -4.92 -35.77
CA LYS A 765 15.86 -4.34 -36.99
C LYS A 765 14.43 -4.83 -37.20
N CYS A 766 14.16 -6.09 -36.92
CA CYS A 766 12.81 -6.66 -36.92
C CYS A 766 12.45 -7.17 -35.50
N ARG A 767 11.34 -6.68 -34.93
CA ARG A 767 10.88 -7.03 -33.59
C ARG A 767 9.71 -8.01 -33.60
N SER A 768 9.57 -8.83 -34.64
CA SER A 768 8.49 -9.81 -34.73
C SER A 768 8.70 -10.95 -33.75
N THR A 769 7.67 -11.32 -33.02
CA THR A 769 7.65 -12.46 -32.08
C THR A 769 6.34 -13.21 -32.20
N ARG A 770 6.38 -14.55 -32.05
CA ARG A 770 5.22 -15.45 -32.06
C ARG A 770 5.32 -16.48 -30.95
N PRO A 771 4.19 -17.05 -30.44
CA PRO A 771 4.23 -18.23 -29.57
C PRO A 771 4.84 -19.42 -30.29
N LEU A 772 5.43 -20.38 -29.59
CA LEU A 772 5.86 -21.66 -30.19
C LEU A 772 4.63 -22.43 -30.69
N THR A 773 4.75 -22.98 -31.90
CA THR A 773 3.75 -23.94 -32.43
C THR A 773 3.76 -25.23 -31.61
N GLU A 774 2.65 -25.98 -31.62
CA GLU A 774 2.58 -27.25 -30.87
C GLU A 774 3.56 -28.29 -31.43
N ALA A 775 3.85 -28.25 -32.74
CA ALA A 775 4.86 -29.08 -33.39
C ALA A 775 6.25 -28.83 -32.80
N LEU A 776 6.67 -27.56 -32.70
CA LEU A 776 7.95 -27.17 -32.14
C LEU A 776 8.05 -27.46 -30.65
N LYS A 777 6.95 -27.34 -29.89
CA LYS A 777 6.92 -27.74 -28.48
C LYS A 777 7.19 -29.23 -28.30
N LYS A 778 6.57 -30.07 -29.15
CA LYS A 778 6.76 -31.52 -29.12
C LYS A 778 8.19 -31.89 -29.52
N GLN A 779 8.76 -31.23 -30.54
CA GLN A 779 10.13 -31.47 -31.01
C GLN A 779 11.17 -31.07 -29.95
N MET A 780 10.87 -30.04 -29.12
CA MET A 780 11.74 -29.56 -28.05
C MET A 780 11.49 -30.24 -26.68
N GLY A 781 10.67 -31.27 -26.59
CA GLY A 781 10.39 -31.98 -25.33
C GLY A 781 9.68 -31.15 -24.29
N ILE A 782 9.03 -30.03 -24.67
CA ILE A 782 8.32 -29.16 -23.75
C ILE A 782 6.91 -29.75 -23.55
N ALA A 783 6.68 -30.35 -22.36
CA ALA A 783 5.39 -30.94 -22.01
C ALA A 783 4.25 -29.94 -22.19
N SER A 784 3.33 -30.20 -23.11
CA SER A 784 2.04 -29.54 -23.19
C SER A 784 1.23 -29.96 -21.95
N LYS A 785 0.74 -29.00 -21.16
CA LYS A 785 -0.24 -29.31 -20.13
C LYS A 785 -1.50 -29.87 -20.81
N GLY A 786 -1.63 -31.19 -20.79
CA GLY A 786 -2.74 -31.92 -21.37
C GLY A 786 -4.08 -31.43 -20.82
N LYS A 787 -4.99 -31.13 -21.71
CA LYS A 787 -6.42 -31.00 -21.39
C LYS A 787 -6.91 -32.39 -21.00
N ALA A 788 -7.13 -32.61 -19.71
CA ALA A 788 -7.88 -33.79 -19.25
C ALA A 788 -9.32 -33.70 -19.79
N LYS A 789 -9.71 -34.65 -20.65
CA LYS A 789 -11.10 -34.97 -20.94
C LYS A 789 -11.68 -35.67 -19.71
N GLY A 790 -12.61 -35.05 -19.04
CA GLY A 790 -13.36 -35.65 -17.94
C GLY A 790 -14.83 -35.42 -18.13
N GLY A 791 -15.59 -36.49 -17.94
CA GLY A 791 -17.03 -36.59 -18.14
C GLY A 791 -17.85 -35.83 -17.10
N SER A 792 -19.08 -35.68 -17.51
CA SER A 792 -20.28 -35.12 -16.90
C SER A 792 -20.42 -35.23 -15.36
N GLY A 793 -20.91 -34.17 -14.77
CA GLY A 793 -21.83 -34.21 -13.63
C GLY A 793 -21.49 -33.28 -12.47
N GLY A 794 -22.38 -32.33 -12.17
CA GLY A 794 -22.58 -31.81 -10.82
C GLY A 794 -22.24 -30.33 -10.60
N LYS A 795 -23.27 -29.58 -10.36
CA LYS A 795 -23.34 -28.17 -9.96
C LYS A 795 -22.51 -27.86 -8.71
N GLY A 796 -21.78 -26.74 -8.70
CA GLY A 796 -21.21 -26.15 -7.48
C GLY A 796 -20.20 -25.08 -7.81
N GLY A 797 -20.57 -23.83 -7.60
CA GLY A 797 -19.70 -22.67 -7.93
C GLY A 797 -18.50 -22.54 -7.02
N SER A 798 -17.39 -22.17 -7.59
CA SER A 798 -16.34 -21.44 -6.88
C SER A 798 -15.41 -20.72 -7.84
N LYS A 799 -15.09 -19.51 -7.45
CA LYS A 799 -14.33 -18.47 -8.12
C LYS A 799 -12.92 -18.92 -8.51
N ALA A 800 -12.57 -18.79 -9.77
CA ALA A 800 -11.18 -18.80 -10.22
C ALA A 800 -10.67 -17.38 -10.45
N GLN A 801 -9.54 -17.08 -9.81
CA GLN A 801 -8.79 -15.84 -9.94
C GLN A 801 -8.21 -15.72 -11.35
N GLY A 802 -8.64 -14.70 -12.11
CA GLY A 802 -8.09 -14.33 -13.38
C GLY A 802 -6.83 -13.45 -13.23
N LYS A 803 -5.69 -13.97 -13.64
CA LYS A 803 -4.50 -13.18 -13.93
C LYS A 803 -4.67 -12.44 -15.25
N GLY A 804 -4.40 -11.12 -15.25
CA GLY A 804 -4.43 -10.27 -16.42
C GLY A 804 -3.49 -10.75 -17.53
N GLY A 805 -4.08 -11.21 -18.64
CA GLY A 805 -3.42 -11.46 -19.91
C GLY A 805 -3.80 -10.36 -20.91
N GLY A 806 -2.83 -9.75 -21.54
CA GLY A 806 -3.04 -8.85 -22.69
C GLY A 806 -3.78 -9.61 -23.79
N ARG A 807 -4.99 -9.18 -24.10
CA ARG A 807 -5.79 -9.74 -25.20
C ARG A 807 -5.10 -9.41 -26.51
N SER A 808 -4.74 -10.44 -27.29
CA SER A 808 -4.51 -10.32 -28.73
C SER A 808 -5.80 -9.76 -29.36
N ARG A 809 -5.67 -8.70 -30.16
CA ARG A 809 -6.79 -8.19 -30.96
C ARG A 809 -7.26 -9.29 -31.89
N PRO A 810 -8.58 -9.58 -31.98
CA PRO A 810 -9.12 -10.50 -32.97
C PRO A 810 -8.67 -10.08 -34.39
N LYS A 811 -8.40 -11.03 -35.27
CA LYS A 811 -8.10 -10.74 -36.70
C LYS A 811 -9.27 -9.97 -37.29
N ALA A 812 -8.98 -8.91 -38.01
CA ALA A 812 -9.99 -8.19 -38.79
C ALA A 812 -10.46 -9.06 -39.98
N ILE A 813 -11.76 -9.26 -40.12
CA ILE A 813 -12.36 -10.07 -41.20
C ILE A 813 -12.61 -9.14 -42.41
N PRO A 814 -12.04 -9.42 -43.61
CA PRO A 814 -12.28 -8.61 -44.80
C PRO A 814 -13.76 -8.71 -45.26
N THR A 815 -14.29 -7.65 -45.81
CA THR A 815 -15.60 -7.61 -46.44
C THR A 815 -15.48 -7.10 -47.87
N ASP A 816 -16.48 -7.34 -48.71
CA ASP A 816 -16.54 -6.88 -50.09
C ASP A 816 -16.88 -5.38 -50.22
N ARG A 817 -17.08 -4.70 -49.10
CA ARG A 817 -17.44 -3.27 -49.07
C ARG A 817 -16.20 -2.38 -49.11
N THR A 818 -16.31 -1.28 -49.79
CA THR A 818 -15.26 -0.25 -49.91
C THR A 818 -15.54 0.96 -49.05
N CYS A 819 -14.50 1.51 -48.47
CA CYS A 819 -14.55 2.70 -47.63
C CYS A 819 -14.93 3.95 -48.49
N PRO A 820 -16.00 4.66 -48.15
CA PRO A 820 -16.41 5.85 -48.90
C PRO A 820 -15.40 7.00 -48.84
N ASP A 821 -14.58 7.06 -47.73
CA ASP A 821 -13.61 8.15 -47.58
C ASP A 821 -12.31 7.96 -48.38
N CYS A 822 -11.91 6.73 -48.67
CA CYS A 822 -10.59 6.48 -49.28
C CYS A 822 -10.54 5.32 -50.27
N GLY A 823 -11.67 4.72 -50.65
CA GLY A 823 -11.78 3.65 -51.66
C GLY A 823 -11.12 2.31 -51.29
N SER A 824 -10.65 2.14 -50.05
CA SER A 824 -10.00 0.90 -49.59
C SER A 824 -11.04 -0.04 -48.94
N GLY A 825 -10.80 -1.35 -48.93
CA GLY A 825 -11.74 -2.31 -48.34
C GLY A 825 -12.08 -2.02 -46.90
N LEU A 826 -13.31 -2.27 -46.48
CA LEU A 826 -13.76 -2.28 -45.09
C LEU A 826 -13.55 -3.67 -44.50
N VAL A 827 -13.24 -3.71 -43.22
CA VAL A 827 -12.99 -4.94 -42.46
C VAL A 827 -13.80 -4.94 -41.16
N ILE A 828 -14.36 -6.10 -40.78
CA ILE A 828 -15.05 -6.24 -39.51
C ILE A 828 -14.02 -6.25 -38.37
N ARG A 829 -14.20 -5.38 -37.41
CA ARG A 829 -13.37 -5.25 -36.19
C ARG A 829 -14.22 -5.34 -34.95
N SER A 830 -13.65 -5.87 -33.88
CA SER A 830 -14.29 -5.89 -32.56
C SER A 830 -13.88 -4.70 -31.72
N GLY A 831 -14.85 -3.89 -31.28
CA GLY A 831 -14.68 -2.74 -30.40
C GLY A 831 -15.33 -2.93 -29.04
N ARG A 832 -15.24 -1.92 -28.18
CA ARG A 832 -15.87 -1.95 -26.83
C ARG A 832 -17.40 -2.02 -26.86
N ARG A 833 -18.03 -1.63 -27.95
CA ARG A 833 -19.50 -1.58 -28.13
C ARG A 833 -20.05 -2.65 -29.03
N GLY A 834 -19.25 -3.65 -29.43
CA GLY A 834 -19.63 -4.68 -30.37
C GLY A 834 -18.75 -4.71 -31.62
N LYS A 835 -19.14 -5.50 -32.63
CA LYS A 835 -18.48 -5.56 -33.92
C LYS A 835 -18.91 -4.37 -34.80
N PHE A 836 -18.00 -3.87 -35.63
CA PHE A 836 -18.22 -2.72 -36.52
C PHE A 836 -17.34 -2.83 -37.77
N LEU A 837 -17.71 -2.17 -38.85
CA LEU A 837 -16.87 -2.03 -40.05
C LEU A 837 -15.89 -0.88 -39.86
N GLY A 838 -14.63 -1.13 -40.17
CA GLY A 838 -13.60 -0.10 -40.12
C GLY A 838 -12.68 -0.17 -41.33
N CYS A 839 -12.17 0.96 -41.78
CA CYS A 839 -11.30 1.00 -42.94
C CYS A 839 -10.00 0.19 -42.75
N SER A 840 -9.61 -0.60 -43.74
CA SER A 840 -8.39 -1.40 -43.71
C SER A 840 -7.12 -0.55 -43.62
N LYS A 841 -7.16 0.70 -44.05
CA LYS A 841 -6.04 1.66 -43.99
C LYS A 841 -5.90 2.40 -42.66
N TYR A 842 -6.64 2.02 -41.63
CA TYR A 842 -6.43 2.62 -40.28
C TYR A 842 -4.96 2.43 -39.82
N PRO A 843 -4.29 3.48 -39.26
CA PRO A 843 -4.83 4.78 -38.78
C PRO A 843 -4.82 5.93 -39.80
N LYS A 844 -4.44 5.68 -41.07
CA LYS A 844 -4.41 6.71 -42.14
C LYS A 844 -5.80 7.16 -42.54
N CYS A 845 -6.75 6.24 -42.62
CA CYS A 845 -8.19 6.51 -42.73
C CYS A 845 -8.90 6.02 -41.50
N ARG A 846 -9.77 6.84 -40.91
CA ARG A 846 -10.46 6.55 -39.62
C ARG A 846 -11.95 6.25 -39.79
N HIS A 847 -12.38 6.00 -41.02
CA HIS A 847 -13.76 5.70 -41.32
C HIS A 847 -14.24 4.44 -40.57
N THR A 848 -15.42 4.53 -39.98
CA THR A 848 -16.09 3.40 -39.28
C THR A 848 -17.59 3.50 -39.47
N GLU A 849 -18.24 2.35 -39.68
CA GLU A 849 -19.70 2.20 -39.78
C GLU A 849 -20.18 1.12 -38.81
N ASN A 850 -21.49 1.14 -38.49
CA ASN A 850 -22.10 0.03 -37.76
C ASN A 850 -22.09 -1.23 -38.64
N LEU A 851 -22.03 -2.41 -38.02
CA LEU A 851 -22.11 -3.66 -38.74
C LEU A 851 -23.55 -3.82 -39.27
N PRO A 852 -23.79 -3.94 -40.58
CA PRO A 852 -25.12 -4.20 -41.09
C PRO A 852 -25.54 -5.64 -40.82
N ASP A 853 -26.87 -5.88 -40.78
CA ASP A 853 -27.47 -7.17 -40.43
C ASP A 853 -27.07 -8.30 -41.40
N ASP A 854 -26.83 -7.98 -42.67
CA ASP A 854 -26.37 -8.92 -43.72
C ASP A 854 -24.94 -9.45 -43.49
N LEU A 855 -24.16 -8.84 -42.62
CA LEU A 855 -22.80 -9.25 -42.28
C LEU A 855 -22.68 -9.80 -40.85
N GLU A 856 -23.78 -9.86 -40.10
CA GLU A 856 -23.75 -10.43 -38.71
C GLU A 856 -23.53 -11.93 -38.74
N GLU A 857 -24.17 -12.66 -39.65
CA GLU A 857 -24.01 -14.14 -39.84
C GLU A 857 -22.55 -14.49 -40.24
N THR A 858 -21.93 -13.71 -41.11
CA THR A 858 -20.52 -13.90 -41.52
C THR A 858 -19.56 -13.61 -40.39
N ALA A 859 -19.94 -12.72 -39.50
CA ALA A 859 -19.14 -12.35 -38.30
C ALA A 859 -19.21 -13.42 -37.19
N GLU A 860 -20.27 -14.23 -37.13
CA GLU A 860 -20.44 -15.33 -36.16
C GLU A 860 -19.76 -16.63 -36.61
N ALA A 861 -19.75 -16.91 -37.93
CA ALA A 861 -19.19 -18.15 -38.49
C ALA A 861 -17.65 -18.23 -38.39
N GLU A 862 -16.92 -17.10 -38.38
CA GLU A 862 -15.44 -17.05 -38.29
C GLU A 862 -14.88 -16.64 -36.91
N GLY A 863 -15.70 -16.49 -35.91
CA GLY A 863 -15.35 -16.08 -34.53
C GLY A 863 -15.32 -17.19 -33.49
N GLY A 864 -15.38 -18.47 -33.87
CA GLY A 864 -15.34 -19.64 -33.02
C GLY A 864 -13.93 -20.07 -32.57
#